data_a187b43db9ebb6a0551ca5d842f12f92
#
_entry.id   a187b43db9ebb6a0551ca5d842f12f92
#
_cell.length_a   1.000
_cell.length_b   1.000
_cell.length_c   1.000
_cell.angle_alpha   90.00
_cell.angle_beta   90.00
_cell.angle_gamma   90.00
#
_symmetry.space_group_name_H-M   'P 1'
#
loop_
_entity.id
_entity.type
_entity.pdbx_description
1 polymer ?
#
loop_
_entity_poly.entity_id
_entity_poly.type
_entity_poly.pdbx_seq_one_letter_code
_entity_poly.pdbx_strand_id
1 'polypeptide(L)'
;MIRRMNKPAPSHWSALDTAIARGRDALMRLQQPDGSWCFELESDATITAEYILMMHFMDKIDDARQAQMARYLRAIQRLDTHGGWDLYVDGDPDVSCSVKAYFALKAAGDSEHAPHMVRARDAILKLGGAARANVFTRILLATFGQVPWRAAPFMPIEFVLFPKWVPISMYKVAYWARTTMVPLLVLCSLKARARNPRNIAIPELFVTPPDQERQYFPPARGMRRAFLALDRVVRHVEPLLPKRLRQRAIRHAEAWCAERMNGEDGLGGIFPPIVYSYQMMDVLGYPDDHPLRRDCENALEKLLVTRPDGSVYCQPCLSPVWDTAWSTMALEQARGVAAPETGTPPSALNELDARITRAYDWLAGRQVNDLRGDWIENAPAETQPGGWAFQYANPYYPDIDDTAVVAAMLDRRGRTHRNADGSHPYAARVARALDWMRGLQSRNGGFAAFDADCDRMYLNAIPFADHGALLDPPTEDVSGRVLLCFGVTKRPDERASLARAIDYVKRTQQRDGSWWGRWGTNYLYGTWSVLAGLALAGEDPSQPYIARALAWLRARQHADGGWGETNDSYIDPALAGTNAGESTSNCTAWALLAQMAFGDCESDSVKRGVAYLQSVQQDDGFWWHRSHNAPGFPRIFYLKYHGYTAYFPLWALARYRRLAGASSASEASRSCVPASRITNAALA
;
A
#
# COMPACT_ATOMS: atom_id res chain seq x y z
N MET A 1 -39.61 50.62 6.27
CA MET A 1 -38.47 50.48 5.36
C MET A 1 -37.29 49.86 6.14
N ILE A 2 -37.23 48.52 6.23
CA ILE A 2 -36.20 47.81 6.98
C ILE A 2 -35.01 47.59 5.99
N ARG A 3 -33.89 48.28 6.22
CA ARG A 3 -32.64 48.04 5.49
C ARG A 3 -32.21 46.59 5.73
N ARG A 4 -32.25 45.75 4.69
CA ARG A 4 -31.50 44.49 4.66
C ARG A 4 -30.00 44.85 4.78
N MET A 5 -29.40 44.57 5.93
CA MET A 5 -27.95 44.57 6.08
C MET A 5 -27.41 43.45 5.16
N ASN A 6 -26.70 43.86 4.09
CA ASN A 6 -25.89 42.92 3.32
C ASN A 6 -24.89 42.29 4.25
N LYS A 7 -24.98 40.97 4.49
CA LYS A 7 -23.90 40.22 5.09
C LYS A 7 -22.64 40.46 4.24
N PRO A 8 -21.50 40.85 4.81
CA PRO A 8 -20.25 40.92 4.04
C PRO A 8 -19.97 39.54 3.43
N ALA A 9 -19.42 39.54 2.22
CA ALA A 9 -18.96 38.30 1.61
C ALA A 9 -17.96 37.61 2.55
N PRO A 10 -18.03 36.30 2.77
CA PRO A 10 -17.13 35.58 3.67
C PRO A 10 -15.69 35.88 3.25
N SER A 11 -14.84 36.20 4.23
CA SER A 11 -13.42 36.37 3.98
C SER A 11 -12.83 35.06 3.43
N HIS A 12 -11.74 35.12 2.65
CA HIS A 12 -11.05 33.93 2.14
C HIS A 12 -10.74 32.92 3.26
N TRP A 13 -10.41 33.38 4.45
CA TRP A 13 -10.19 32.56 5.65
C TRP A 13 -11.45 31.85 6.13
N SER A 14 -12.60 32.49 6.09
CA SER A 14 -13.88 31.88 6.50
C SER A 14 -14.23 30.65 5.65
N ALA A 15 -14.01 30.69 4.32
CA ALA A 15 -14.24 29.56 3.45
C ALA A 15 -13.25 28.42 3.71
N LEU A 16 -11.96 28.74 3.90
CA LEU A 16 -10.93 27.76 4.22
C LEU A 16 -11.17 27.08 5.58
N ASP A 17 -11.46 27.88 6.61
CA ASP A 17 -11.75 27.40 7.96
C ASP A 17 -12.99 26.48 7.97
N THR A 18 -14.00 26.80 7.14
CA THR A 18 -15.18 25.95 6.94
C THR A 18 -14.82 24.61 6.29
N ALA A 19 -13.99 24.61 5.25
CA ALA A 19 -13.56 23.39 4.58
C ALA A 19 -12.74 22.48 5.54
N ILE A 20 -11.85 23.05 6.32
CA ILE A 20 -11.08 22.32 7.33
C ILE A 20 -11.99 21.75 8.42
N ALA A 21 -12.95 22.51 8.92
CA ALA A 21 -13.89 22.07 9.94
C ALA A 21 -14.74 20.88 9.43
N ARG A 22 -15.29 20.98 8.20
CA ARG A 22 -16.05 19.89 7.58
C ARG A 22 -15.22 18.60 7.43
N GLY A 23 -13.99 18.71 6.92
CA GLY A 23 -13.08 17.55 6.78
C GLY A 23 -12.70 16.95 8.13
N ARG A 24 -12.37 17.78 9.12
CA ARG A 24 -12.08 17.36 10.51
C ARG A 24 -13.24 16.58 11.11
N ASP A 25 -14.45 17.15 11.05
CA ASP A 25 -15.63 16.56 11.65
C ASP A 25 -16.05 15.27 10.92
N ALA A 26 -15.86 15.21 9.60
CA ALA A 26 -16.04 14.00 8.81
C ALA A 26 -15.06 12.90 9.24
N LEU A 27 -13.78 13.22 9.37
CA LEU A 27 -12.74 12.26 9.79
C LEU A 27 -12.98 11.75 11.21
N MET A 28 -13.40 12.62 12.14
CA MET A 28 -13.75 12.23 13.50
C MET A 28 -14.92 11.23 13.55
N ARG A 29 -15.91 11.34 12.65
CA ARG A 29 -17.05 10.40 12.61
C ARG A 29 -16.65 8.98 12.23
N LEU A 30 -15.54 8.80 11.51
CA LEU A 30 -15.05 7.49 11.06
C LEU A 30 -14.12 6.81 12.08
N GLN A 31 -13.75 7.48 13.18
CA GLN A 31 -12.92 6.87 14.21
C GLN A 31 -13.65 5.71 14.87
N GLN A 32 -12.99 4.57 14.93
CA GLN A 32 -13.49 3.39 15.61
C GLN A 32 -13.55 3.61 17.14
N PRO A 33 -14.36 2.84 17.87
CA PRO A 33 -14.47 2.96 19.34
C PRO A 33 -13.14 2.79 20.07
N ASP A 34 -12.23 1.97 19.55
CA ASP A 34 -10.89 1.73 20.10
C ASP A 34 -9.89 2.88 19.85
N GLY A 35 -10.26 3.85 19.03
CA GLY A 35 -9.44 5.01 18.68
C GLY A 35 -8.76 4.94 17.32
N SER A 36 -8.87 3.82 16.62
CA SER A 36 -8.26 3.61 15.30
C SER A 36 -9.11 4.12 14.14
N TRP A 37 -8.50 4.16 12.96
CA TRP A 37 -9.15 4.25 11.66
C TRP A 37 -8.67 3.11 10.77
N CYS A 38 -9.54 2.61 9.92
CA CYS A 38 -9.22 1.67 8.87
C CYS A 38 -10.08 1.99 7.65
N PHE A 39 -9.45 2.49 6.60
CA PHE A 39 -10.13 2.82 5.34
C PHE A 39 -10.09 1.64 4.38
N GLU A 40 -10.99 1.68 3.39
CA GLU A 40 -11.06 0.67 2.35
C GLU A 40 -9.84 0.72 1.43
N LEU A 41 -9.36 -0.47 1.06
CA LEU A 41 -8.34 -0.72 0.05
C LEU A 41 -9.00 -1.44 -1.12
N GLU A 42 -9.66 -0.71 -2.01
CA GLU A 42 -10.31 -1.27 -3.18
C GLU A 42 -9.24 -1.64 -4.23
N SER A 43 -9.23 -2.91 -4.65
CA SER A 43 -8.29 -3.42 -5.65
C SER A 43 -8.97 -3.63 -7.00
N ASP A 44 -8.18 -4.09 -7.98
CA ASP A 44 -8.70 -4.62 -9.24
C ASP A 44 -9.57 -5.88 -9.02
N ALA A 45 -10.08 -6.47 -10.11
CA ALA A 45 -10.97 -7.63 -10.03
C ALA A 45 -10.31 -8.91 -9.48
N THR A 46 -8.98 -8.99 -9.38
CA THR A 46 -8.26 -10.26 -9.13
C THR A 46 -8.58 -10.86 -7.78
N ILE A 47 -8.60 -10.07 -6.71
CA ILE A 47 -8.80 -10.53 -5.32
C ILE A 47 -10.23 -11.07 -5.15
N THR A 48 -11.23 -10.31 -5.59
CA THR A 48 -12.63 -10.72 -5.50
C THR A 48 -12.91 -11.97 -6.36
N ALA A 49 -12.33 -12.04 -7.54
CA ALA A 49 -12.44 -13.22 -8.41
C ALA A 49 -11.78 -14.46 -7.76
N GLU A 50 -10.60 -14.32 -7.17
CA GLU A 50 -9.93 -15.42 -6.47
C GLU A 50 -10.70 -15.87 -5.22
N TYR A 51 -11.42 -15.00 -4.54
CA TYR A 51 -12.28 -15.37 -3.42
C TYR A 51 -13.41 -16.33 -3.91
N ILE A 52 -14.10 -15.99 -5.00
CA ILE A 52 -15.11 -16.88 -5.59
C ILE A 52 -14.47 -18.23 -5.97
N LEU A 53 -13.33 -18.22 -6.65
CA LEU A 53 -12.65 -19.43 -7.07
C LEU A 53 -12.11 -20.25 -5.89
N MET A 54 -11.71 -19.62 -4.79
CA MET A 54 -11.37 -20.30 -3.54
C MET A 54 -12.56 -21.10 -2.98
N MET A 55 -13.76 -20.54 -2.96
CA MET A 55 -14.96 -21.26 -2.52
C MET A 55 -15.20 -22.53 -3.37
N HIS A 56 -15.01 -22.43 -4.69
CA HIS A 56 -15.10 -23.57 -5.59
C HIS A 56 -13.94 -24.56 -5.46
N PHE A 57 -12.73 -24.07 -5.15
CA PHE A 57 -11.58 -24.95 -4.89
C PHE A 57 -11.86 -25.86 -3.70
N MET A 58 -12.44 -25.32 -2.63
CA MET A 58 -12.65 -25.99 -1.34
C MET A 58 -14.03 -26.66 -1.22
N ASP A 59 -14.90 -26.56 -2.23
CA ASP A 59 -16.29 -27.01 -2.15
C ASP A 59 -17.06 -26.38 -0.97
N LYS A 60 -16.80 -25.09 -0.71
CA LYS A 60 -17.45 -24.29 0.33
C LYS A 60 -18.19 -23.10 -0.31
N ILE A 61 -19.09 -23.40 -1.24
CA ILE A 61 -19.78 -22.39 -2.04
C ILE A 61 -20.89 -21.75 -1.24
N ASP A 62 -20.81 -20.44 -1.05
CA ASP A 62 -21.90 -19.58 -0.59
C ASP A 62 -22.49 -18.86 -1.80
N ASP A 63 -23.66 -19.33 -2.27
CA ASP A 63 -24.34 -18.80 -3.45
C ASP A 63 -24.77 -17.34 -3.31
N ALA A 64 -25.15 -16.90 -2.12
CA ALA A 64 -25.56 -15.53 -1.88
C ALA A 64 -24.35 -14.59 -1.97
N ARG A 65 -23.24 -14.97 -1.32
CA ARG A 65 -21.99 -14.20 -1.33
C ARG A 65 -21.37 -14.13 -2.73
N GLN A 66 -21.25 -15.26 -3.42
CA GLN A 66 -20.71 -15.24 -4.79
C GLN A 66 -21.57 -14.41 -5.75
N ALA A 67 -22.91 -14.40 -5.59
CA ALA A 67 -23.79 -13.55 -6.40
C ALA A 67 -23.53 -12.05 -6.13
N GLN A 68 -23.29 -11.67 -4.87
CA GLN A 68 -22.92 -10.30 -4.49
C GLN A 68 -21.57 -9.90 -5.07
N MET A 69 -20.57 -10.80 -5.01
CA MET A 69 -19.24 -10.58 -5.61
C MET A 69 -19.29 -10.53 -7.14
N ALA A 70 -20.08 -11.39 -7.77
CA ALA A 70 -20.29 -11.35 -9.22
C ALA A 70 -20.93 -10.03 -9.67
N ARG A 71 -21.84 -9.44 -8.86
CA ARG A 71 -22.40 -8.10 -9.11
C ARG A 71 -21.30 -7.05 -9.15
N TYR A 72 -20.38 -7.07 -8.17
CA TYR A 72 -19.22 -6.16 -8.15
C TYR A 72 -18.34 -6.35 -9.40
N LEU A 73 -17.97 -7.59 -9.74
CA LEU A 73 -17.12 -7.87 -10.90
C LEU A 73 -17.72 -7.36 -12.21
N ARG A 74 -19.05 -7.51 -12.39
CA ARG A 74 -19.76 -6.97 -13.57
C ARG A 74 -19.77 -5.43 -13.57
N ALA A 75 -19.91 -4.81 -12.38
CA ALA A 75 -19.96 -3.35 -12.27
C ALA A 75 -18.65 -2.66 -12.63
N ILE A 76 -17.50 -3.33 -12.41
CA ILE A 76 -16.17 -2.79 -12.74
C ILE A 76 -15.64 -3.27 -14.09
N GLN A 77 -16.40 -4.09 -14.84
CA GLN A 77 -16.03 -4.49 -16.20
C GLN A 77 -16.08 -3.31 -17.16
N ARG A 78 -15.07 -3.16 -17.99
CA ARG A 78 -14.94 -2.02 -18.92
C ARG A 78 -15.69 -2.28 -20.23
N LEU A 79 -17.00 -2.36 -20.15
CA LEU A 79 -17.87 -2.60 -21.31
C LEU A 79 -17.90 -1.44 -22.30
N ASP A 80 -17.58 -0.23 -21.87
CA ASP A 80 -17.51 1.01 -22.64
C ASP A 80 -16.26 1.11 -23.54
N THR A 81 -15.20 0.36 -23.21
CA THR A 81 -13.91 0.40 -23.92
C THR A 81 -13.50 -0.96 -24.47
N HIS A 82 -12.76 -1.76 -23.71
CA HIS A 82 -12.14 -3.00 -24.20
C HIS A 82 -12.90 -4.28 -23.84
N GLY A 83 -13.92 -4.21 -22.97
CA GLY A 83 -14.78 -5.36 -22.61
C GLY A 83 -14.19 -6.30 -21.55
N GLY A 84 -12.91 -6.18 -21.20
CA GLY A 84 -12.23 -6.92 -20.12
C GLY A 84 -12.17 -6.14 -18.82
N TRP A 85 -11.16 -6.44 -17.99
CA TRP A 85 -10.82 -5.73 -16.75
C TRP A 85 -9.40 -5.19 -16.82
N ASP A 86 -9.25 -3.95 -16.35
CA ASP A 86 -7.99 -3.26 -16.15
C ASP A 86 -7.46 -3.50 -14.72
N LEU A 87 -6.20 -3.11 -14.46
CA LEU A 87 -5.60 -3.15 -13.13
C LEU A 87 -5.85 -1.87 -12.31
N TYR A 88 -6.25 -0.80 -12.99
CA TYR A 88 -6.64 0.49 -12.42
C TYR A 88 -7.56 1.22 -13.41
N VAL A 89 -8.39 2.10 -12.91
CA VAL A 89 -9.37 2.84 -13.73
C VAL A 89 -8.70 3.55 -14.89
N ASP A 90 -9.25 3.33 -16.09
CA ASP A 90 -8.78 3.86 -17.36
C ASP A 90 -7.41 3.29 -17.83
N GLY A 91 -6.95 2.20 -17.23
CA GLY A 91 -5.78 1.44 -17.68
C GLY A 91 -6.07 0.54 -18.89
N ASP A 92 -5.00 -0.03 -19.43
CA ASP A 92 -5.10 -1.05 -20.47
C ASP A 92 -5.70 -2.36 -19.91
N PRO A 93 -6.35 -3.17 -20.75
CA PRO A 93 -6.89 -4.47 -20.32
C PRO A 93 -5.75 -5.40 -19.90
N ASP A 94 -5.87 -6.02 -18.72
CA ASP A 94 -4.95 -7.05 -18.27
C ASP A 94 -5.50 -8.46 -18.48
N VAL A 95 -4.69 -9.34 -19.07
CA VAL A 95 -5.11 -10.70 -19.39
C VAL A 95 -5.33 -11.54 -18.13
N SER A 96 -4.51 -11.40 -17.10
CA SER A 96 -4.58 -12.20 -15.88
C SER A 96 -5.78 -11.80 -15.03
N CYS A 97 -6.02 -10.51 -14.90
CA CYS A 97 -7.19 -9.94 -14.25
C CYS A 97 -8.48 -10.38 -14.96
N SER A 98 -8.53 -10.22 -16.30
CA SER A 98 -9.71 -10.58 -17.10
C SER A 98 -10.01 -12.08 -17.09
N VAL A 99 -9.00 -12.95 -17.14
CA VAL A 99 -9.19 -14.41 -17.07
C VAL A 99 -9.77 -14.83 -15.72
N LYS A 100 -9.26 -14.28 -14.60
CA LYS A 100 -9.77 -14.58 -13.25
C LYS A 100 -11.20 -14.11 -13.09
N ALA A 101 -11.50 -12.86 -13.50
CA ALA A 101 -12.84 -12.30 -13.41
C ALA A 101 -13.86 -13.09 -14.27
N TYR A 102 -13.51 -13.41 -15.51
CA TYR A 102 -14.34 -14.25 -16.38
C TYR A 102 -14.61 -15.61 -15.75
N PHE A 103 -13.56 -16.29 -15.26
CA PHE A 103 -13.70 -17.61 -14.65
C PHE A 103 -14.58 -17.55 -13.40
N ALA A 104 -14.42 -16.56 -12.55
CA ALA A 104 -15.24 -16.35 -11.37
C ALA A 104 -16.71 -16.06 -11.71
N LEU A 105 -16.98 -15.24 -12.73
CA LEU A 105 -18.35 -14.99 -13.20
C LEU A 105 -19.01 -16.25 -13.76
N LYS A 106 -18.28 -17.04 -14.54
CA LYS A 106 -18.78 -18.34 -15.04
C LYS A 106 -19.06 -19.31 -13.88
N ALA A 107 -18.18 -19.34 -12.87
CA ALA A 107 -18.37 -20.13 -11.64
C ALA A 107 -19.61 -19.68 -10.84
N ALA A 108 -19.89 -18.38 -10.82
CA ALA A 108 -21.07 -17.80 -10.19
C ALA A 108 -22.37 -18.02 -11.02
N GLY A 109 -22.29 -18.61 -12.21
CA GLY A 109 -23.44 -18.99 -13.01
C GLY A 109 -23.71 -18.11 -14.25
N ASP A 110 -22.80 -17.20 -14.60
CA ASP A 110 -22.94 -16.40 -15.81
C ASP A 110 -22.79 -17.27 -17.07
N SER A 111 -23.73 -17.14 -18.00
CA SER A 111 -23.66 -17.83 -19.27
C SER A 111 -22.53 -17.27 -20.13
N GLU A 112 -21.73 -18.15 -20.74
CA GLU A 112 -20.67 -17.76 -21.68
C GLU A 112 -21.19 -17.03 -22.92
N HIS A 113 -22.51 -17.11 -23.17
CA HIS A 113 -23.20 -16.41 -24.26
C HIS A 113 -23.77 -15.05 -23.81
N ALA A 114 -23.73 -14.70 -22.54
CA ALA A 114 -24.14 -13.39 -22.07
C ALA A 114 -23.29 -12.28 -22.72
N PRO A 115 -23.88 -11.13 -23.11
CA PRO A 115 -23.16 -10.10 -23.87
C PRO A 115 -21.88 -9.60 -23.19
N HIS A 116 -21.86 -9.46 -21.87
CA HIS A 116 -20.68 -9.05 -21.11
C HIS A 116 -19.60 -10.15 -21.10
N MET A 117 -19.97 -11.43 -21.02
CA MET A 117 -19.05 -12.56 -21.08
C MET A 117 -18.43 -12.71 -22.48
N VAL A 118 -19.23 -12.53 -23.55
CA VAL A 118 -18.73 -12.54 -24.93
C VAL A 118 -17.68 -11.44 -25.12
N ARG A 119 -17.95 -10.21 -24.66
CA ARG A 119 -16.98 -9.11 -24.75
C ARG A 119 -15.71 -9.40 -23.96
N ALA A 120 -15.81 -9.96 -22.76
CA ALA A 120 -14.67 -10.35 -21.94
C ALA A 120 -13.81 -11.44 -22.63
N ARG A 121 -14.46 -12.49 -23.17
CA ARG A 121 -13.78 -13.53 -23.95
C ARG A 121 -13.02 -12.94 -25.13
N ASP A 122 -13.66 -12.08 -25.93
CA ASP A 122 -13.05 -11.48 -27.09
C ASP A 122 -11.85 -10.58 -26.71
N ALA A 123 -11.92 -9.85 -25.60
CA ALA A 123 -10.81 -9.09 -25.05
C ALA A 123 -9.64 -10.00 -24.65
N ILE A 124 -9.92 -11.08 -23.90
CA ILE A 124 -8.92 -12.06 -23.47
C ILE A 124 -8.22 -12.71 -24.68
N LEU A 125 -8.99 -13.12 -25.70
CA LEU A 125 -8.42 -13.75 -26.89
C LEU A 125 -7.54 -12.77 -27.70
N LYS A 126 -7.90 -11.47 -27.78
CA LYS A 126 -7.07 -10.42 -28.39
C LYS A 126 -5.71 -10.26 -27.66
N LEU A 127 -5.68 -10.47 -26.35
CA LEU A 127 -4.46 -10.45 -25.53
C LEU A 127 -3.64 -11.74 -25.63
N GLY A 128 -4.07 -12.70 -26.45
CA GLY A 128 -3.39 -13.98 -26.68
C GLY A 128 -3.93 -15.15 -25.88
N GLY A 129 -5.08 -14.97 -25.21
CA GLY A 129 -5.79 -15.99 -24.46
C GLY A 129 -5.22 -16.30 -23.08
N ALA A 130 -5.90 -17.15 -22.34
CA ALA A 130 -5.59 -17.48 -20.95
C ALA A 130 -4.19 -18.11 -20.75
N ALA A 131 -3.58 -18.67 -21.78
CA ALA A 131 -2.21 -19.19 -21.73
C ALA A 131 -1.15 -18.09 -21.52
N ARG A 132 -1.46 -16.83 -21.78
CA ARG A 132 -0.57 -15.67 -21.62
C ARG A 132 -0.64 -15.00 -20.23
N ALA A 133 -1.55 -15.46 -19.38
CA ALA A 133 -1.68 -14.95 -18.02
C ALA A 133 -0.39 -15.16 -17.21
N ASN A 134 -0.23 -14.37 -16.13
CA ASN A 134 0.93 -14.43 -15.24
C ASN A 134 1.01 -15.75 -14.47
N VAL A 135 2.10 -15.96 -13.74
CA VAL A 135 2.38 -17.19 -13.01
C VAL A 135 1.27 -17.57 -12.02
N PHE A 136 0.73 -16.63 -11.26
CA PHE A 136 -0.31 -16.90 -10.26
C PHE A 136 -1.60 -17.38 -10.92
N THR A 137 -2.02 -16.72 -11.99
CA THR A 137 -3.19 -17.13 -12.78
C THR A 137 -2.98 -18.52 -13.39
N ARG A 138 -1.80 -18.83 -13.95
CA ARG A 138 -1.51 -20.16 -14.52
C ARG A 138 -1.48 -21.26 -13.46
N ILE A 139 -1.00 -20.98 -12.23
CA ILE A 139 -1.06 -21.92 -11.10
C ILE A 139 -2.53 -22.17 -10.74
N LEU A 140 -3.34 -21.12 -10.58
CA LEU A 140 -4.78 -21.22 -10.34
C LEU A 140 -5.46 -22.08 -11.41
N LEU A 141 -5.21 -21.80 -12.68
CA LEU A 141 -5.77 -22.58 -13.79
C LEU A 141 -5.30 -24.05 -13.75
N ALA A 142 -4.07 -24.32 -13.33
CA ALA A 142 -3.55 -25.69 -13.19
C ALA A 142 -4.24 -26.45 -12.05
N THR A 143 -4.54 -25.79 -10.92
CA THR A 143 -5.30 -26.41 -9.82
C THR A 143 -6.73 -26.78 -10.24
N PHE A 144 -7.34 -25.98 -11.13
CA PHE A 144 -8.66 -26.28 -11.70
C PHE A 144 -8.61 -27.18 -12.92
N GLY A 145 -7.44 -27.66 -13.31
CA GLY A 145 -7.28 -28.56 -14.48
C GLY A 145 -7.51 -27.90 -15.84
N GLN A 146 -7.55 -26.56 -15.88
CA GLN A 146 -7.73 -25.79 -17.13
C GLN A 146 -6.45 -25.75 -17.97
N VAL A 147 -5.28 -25.88 -17.33
CA VAL A 147 -3.98 -26.06 -17.99
C VAL A 147 -3.19 -27.18 -17.32
N PRO A 148 -2.28 -27.85 -18.04
CA PRO A 148 -1.38 -28.82 -17.41
C PRO A 148 -0.37 -28.12 -16.49
N TRP A 149 0.11 -28.81 -15.44
CA TRP A 149 1.10 -28.26 -14.48
C TRP A 149 2.42 -27.79 -15.12
N ARG A 150 2.70 -28.18 -16.37
CA ARG A 150 3.84 -27.62 -17.12
C ARG A 150 3.66 -26.12 -17.47
N ALA A 151 2.45 -25.59 -17.38
CA ALA A 151 2.15 -24.18 -17.59
C ALA A 151 2.66 -23.30 -16.44
N ALA A 152 2.76 -23.85 -15.23
CA ALA A 152 3.36 -23.19 -14.09
C ALA A 152 4.89 -23.44 -14.05
N PRO A 153 5.73 -22.55 -13.50
CA PRO A 153 7.14 -22.83 -13.28
C PRO A 153 7.34 -23.98 -12.30
N PHE A 154 8.49 -24.63 -12.37
CA PHE A 154 8.84 -25.65 -11.39
C PHE A 154 9.14 -24.97 -10.05
N MET A 155 8.38 -25.37 -9.04
CA MET A 155 8.45 -24.81 -7.69
C MET A 155 8.64 -25.94 -6.67
N PRO A 156 9.89 -26.41 -6.44
CA PRO A 156 10.14 -27.50 -5.51
C PRO A 156 9.93 -27.07 -4.07
N ILE A 157 9.16 -27.83 -3.31
CA ILE A 157 8.97 -27.55 -1.86
C ILE A 157 10.28 -27.60 -1.08
N GLU A 158 11.26 -28.36 -1.55
CA GLU A 158 12.60 -28.47 -0.97
C GLU A 158 13.33 -27.14 -0.88
N PHE A 159 12.89 -26.12 -1.64
CA PHE A 159 13.36 -24.75 -1.56
C PHE A 159 13.27 -24.16 -0.13
N VAL A 160 12.24 -24.53 0.65
CA VAL A 160 12.08 -24.04 2.03
C VAL A 160 13.19 -24.51 2.98
N LEU A 161 13.94 -25.55 2.59
CA LEU A 161 15.08 -26.08 3.35
C LEU A 161 16.42 -25.44 2.97
N PHE A 162 16.45 -24.56 1.95
CA PHE A 162 17.70 -23.96 1.50
C PHE A 162 18.23 -22.96 2.51
N PRO A 163 19.48 -23.12 2.95
CA PRO A 163 20.08 -22.19 3.87
C PRO A 163 20.33 -20.84 3.18
N LYS A 164 20.44 -19.78 3.98
CA LYS A 164 20.57 -18.40 3.52
C LYS A 164 21.75 -18.12 2.58
N TRP A 165 22.85 -18.87 2.72
CA TRP A 165 24.04 -18.70 1.84
C TRP A 165 23.80 -19.13 0.40
N VAL A 166 22.79 -19.98 0.13
CA VAL A 166 22.45 -20.40 -1.23
C VAL A 166 21.98 -19.17 -2.03
N PRO A 167 22.42 -19.01 -3.31
CA PRO A 167 22.01 -17.86 -4.13
C PRO A 167 20.51 -17.63 -4.21
N ILE A 168 19.73 -18.70 -4.28
CA ILE A 168 18.25 -18.65 -4.25
C ILE A 168 17.79 -19.20 -2.90
N SER A 169 17.29 -18.31 -2.02
CA SER A 169 16.80 -18.66 -0.68
C SER A 169 15.55 -17.82 -0.37
N MET A 170 14.64 -18.36 0.44
CA MET A 170 13.42 -17.67 0.85
C MET A 170 13.71 -16.37 1.63
N TYR A 171 14.84 -16.26 2.30
CA TYR A 171 15.25 -15.05 3.04
C TYR A 171 15.91 -13.97 2.15
N LYS A 172 15.96 -14.18 0.84
CA LYS A 172 16.44 -13.21 -0.16
C LYS A 172 15.33 -12.61 -1.00
N VAL A 173 14.09 -12.98 -0.73
CA VAL A 173 12.89 -12.43 -1.35
C VAL A 173 12.07 -11.67 -0.32
N ALA A 174 11.21 -10.76 -0.76
CA ALA A 174 10.36 -9.94 0.08
C ALA A 174 9.43 -10.78 0.97
N TYR A 175 8.98 -10.21 2.11
CA TYR A 175 8.12 -10.94 3.02
C TYR A 175 6.82 -11.40 2.37
N TRP A 176 6.18 -10.56 1.57
CA TRP A 176 4.95 -10.92 0.85
C TRP A 176 5.17 -12.07 -0.13
N ALA A 177 6.36 -12.15 -0.73
CA ALA A 177 6.73 -13.27 -1.59
C ALA A 177 6.97 -14.54 -0.75
N ARG A 178 7.66 -14.44 0.40
CA ARG A 178 7.87 -15.58 1.33
C ARG A 178 6.54 -16.15 1.81
N THR A 179 5.69 -15.31 2.37
CA THR A 179 4.40 -15.73 2.94
C THR A 179 3.46 -16.31 1.91
N THR A 180 3.50 -15.80 0.67
CA THR A 180 2.73 -16.34 -0.45
C THR A 180 3.33 -17.65 -0.97
N MET A 181 4.65 -17.70 -1.15
CA MET A 181 5.33 -18.85 -1.77
C MET A 181 5.28 -20.10 -0.90
N VAL A 182 5.49 -19.99 0.42
CA VAL A 182 5.62 -21.19 1.26
C VAL A 182 4.40 -22.10 1.21
N PRO A 183 3.15 -21.65 1.44
CA PRO A 183 1.99 -22.48 1.27
C PRO A 183 1.75 -22.88 -0.19
N LEU A 184 2.05 -21.99 -1.16
CA LEU A 184 1.89 -22.28 -2.58
C LEU A 184 2.85 -23.38 -3.06
N LEU A 185 4.07 -23.47 -2.53
CA LEU A 185 5.02 -24.55 -2.82
C LEU A 185 4.46 -25.91 -2.40
N VAL A 186 3.72 -26.00 -1.28
CA VAL A 186 3.04 -27.24 -0.87
C VAL A 186 1.98 -27.61 -1.91
N LEU A 187 1.12 -26.68 -2.30
CA LEU A 187 0.08 -26.88 -3.31
C LEU A 187 0.65 -27.32 -4.66
N CYS A 188 1.72 -26.67 -5.13
CA CYS A 188 2.41 -27.01 -6.37
C CYS A 188 3.08 -28.38 -6.31
N SER A 189 3.74 -28.71 -5.19
CA SER A 189 4.45 -29.98 -5.00
C SER A 189 3.51 -31.17 -4.92
N LEU A 190 2.33 -31.00 -4.32
CA LEU A 190 1.26 -32.00 -4.27
C LEU A 190 0.40 -32.02 -5.53
N LYS A 191 0.63 -31.07 -6.46
CA LYS A 191 -0.20 -30.87 -7.65
C LYS A 191 -1.68 -30.77 -7.26
N ALA A 192 -1.96 -29.90 -6.28
CA ALA A 192 -3.27 -29.73 -5.68
C ALA A 192 -4.35 -29.58 -6.75
N ARG A 193 -5.52 -30.17 -6.51
CA ARG A 193 -6.64 -30.14 -7.43
C ARG A 193 -7.87 -29.59 -6.76
N ALA A 194 -8.47 -28.57 -7.38
CA ALA A 194 -9.74 -28.00 -6.95
C ALA A 194 -10.84 -29.04 -7.00
N ARG A 195 -11.73 -29.07 -6.00
CA ARG A 195 -12.91 -29.95 -6.02
C ARG A 195 -13.84 -29.57 -7.15
N ASN A 196 -14.03 -28.27 -7.42
CA ASN A 196 -14.81 -27.73 -8.52
C ASN A 196 -16.14 -28.51 -8.76
N PRO A 197 -17.04 -28.54 -7.76
CA PRO A 197 -18.20 -29.42 -7.76
C PRO A 197 -19.18 -29.15 -8.92
N ARG A 198 -19.11 -27.98 -9.51
CA ARG A 198 -19.94 -27.58 -10.66
C ARG A 198 -19.26 -27.84 -12.01
N ASN A 199 -18.08 -28.43 -12.01
CA ASN A 199 -17.29 -28.77 -13.20
C ASN A 199 -17.11 -27.60 -14.17
N ILE A 200 -16.87 -26.39 -13.62
CA ILE A 200 -16.68 -25.18 -14.43
C ILE A 200 -15.36 -25.28 -15.19
N ALA A 201 -15.44 -25.01 -16.49
CA ALA A 201 -14.30 -25.01 -17.42
C ALA A 201 -14.38 -23.79 -18.34
N ILE A 202 -13.23 -23.33 -18.83
CA ILE A 202 -13.08 -22.14 -19.67
C ILE A 202 -12.28 -22.43 -20.96
N PRO A 203 -12.55 -23.49 -21.69
CA PRO A 203 -11.81 -23.84 -22.93
C PRO A 203 -11.90 -22.74 -23.98
N GLU A 204 -12.96 -21.95 -23.99
CA GLU A 204 -13.21 -20.84 -24.90
C GLU A 204 -12.24 -19.66 -24.71
N LEU A 205 -11.46 -19.62 -23.63
CA LEU A 205 -10.45 -18.57 -23.40
C LEU A 205 -9.06 -18.92 -23.97
N PHE A 206 -8.90 -20.03 -24.62
CA PHE A 206 -7.61 -20.45 -25.15
C PHE A 206 -7.57 -20.39 -26.69
N VAL A 207 -6.54 -19.66 -27.20
CA VAL A 207 -6.29 -19.59 -28.65
C VAL A 207 -5.79 -20.95 -29.20
N THR A 208 -4.94 -21.62 -28.43
CA THR A 208 -4.47 -22.98 -28.68
C THR A 208 -4.94 -23.85 -27.55
N PRO A 209 -5.49 -25.06 -27.83
CA PRO A 209 -5.89 -25.99 -26.76
C PRO A 209 -4.76 -26.21 -25.75
N PRO A 210 -5.04 -26.23 -24.43
CA PRO A 210 -4.01 -26.27 -23.38
C PRO A 210 -3.05 -27.46 -23.44
N ASP A 211 -3.48 -28.60 -23.95
CA ASP A 211 -2.65 -29.79 -24.17
C ASP A 211 -1.65 -29.62 -25.32
N GLN A 212 -2.00 -28.80 -26.31
CA GLN A 212 -1.18 -28.51 -27.50
C GLN A 212 -0.32 -27.24 -27.33
N GLU A 213 -0.64 -26.34 -26.37
CA GLU A 213 0.13 -25.14 -26.12
C GLU A 213 1.54 -25.51 -25.62
N ARG A 214 2.56 -24.99 -26.29
CA ARG A 214 3.98 -25.23 -25.96
C ARG A 214 4.68 -23.98 -25.37
N GLN A 215 4.04 -22.83 -25.45
CA GLN A 215 4.67 -21.56 -25.13
C GLN A 215 3.92 -20.82 -24.01
N TYR A 216 3.94 -21.36 -22.80
CA TYR A 216 3.35 -20.70 -21.61
C TYR A 216 4.20 -19.55 -21.05
N PHE A 217 5.50 -19.56 -21.32
CA PHE A 217 6.41 -18.53 -20.82
C PHE A 217 6.78 -17.56 -21.94
N PRO A 218 6.85 -16.24 -21.65
CA PRO A 218 7.30 -15.24 -22.62
C PRO A 218 8.69 -15.58 -23.17
N PRO A 219 9.00 -15.21 -24.43
CA PRO A 219 10.35 -15.34 -24.97
C PRO A 219 11.37 -14.68 -24.05
N ALA A 220 12.43 -15.41 -23.70
CA ALA A 220 13.40 -14.95 -22.72
C ALA A 220 14.81 -14.84 -23.33
N ARG A 221 15.57 -13.82 -22.86
CA ARG A 221 16.98 -13.58 -23.21
C ARG A 221 17.84 -13.58 -21.93
N GLY A 222 19.15 -13.71 -22.09
CA GLY A 222 20.10 -13.62 -20.98
C GLY A 222 19.81 -14.61 -19.86
N MET A 223 19.91 -14.13 -18.62
CA MET A 223 19.75 -14.95 -17.40
C MET A 223 18.38 -15.61 -17.29
N ARG A 224 17.30 -14.96 -17.76
CA ARG A 224 15.95 -15.52 -17.77
C ARG A 224 15.86 -16.78 -18.63
N ARG A 225 16.62 -16.82 -19.77
CA ARG A 225 16.73 -18.03 -20.62
C ARG A 225 17.46 -19.15 -19.89
N ALA A 226 18.51 -18.83 -19.15
CA ALA A 226 19.25 -19.81 -18.34
C ALA A 226 18.35 -20.42 -17.25
N PHE A 227 17.58 -19.61 -16.53
CA PHE A 227 16.62 -20.10 -15.53
C PHE A 227 15.51 -20.96 -16.15
N LEU A 228 14.97 -20.62 -17.33
CA LEU A 228 14.00 -21.45 -18.02
C LEU A 228 14.61 -22.80 -18.48
N ALA A 229 15.88 -22.81 -18.86
CA ALA A 229 16.59 -24.06 -19.16
C ALA A 229 16.78 -24.92 -17.90
N LEU A 230 17.17 -24.28 -16.79
CA LEU A 230 17.28 -24.91 -15.48
C LEU A 230 15.94 -25.49 -15.02
N ASP A 231 14.83 -24.73 -15.15
CA ASP A 231 13.47 -25.19 -14.85
C ASP A 231 13.14 -26.51 -15.57
N ARG A 232 13.47 -26.60 -16.85
CA ARG A 232 13.25 -27.86 -17.63
C ARG A 232 14.06 -29.02 -17.08
N VAL A 233 15.34 -28.82 -16.77
CA VAL A 233 16.23 -29.85 -16.25
C VAL A 233 15.73 -30.34 -14.89
N VAL A 234 15.42 -29.41 -13.98
CA VAL A 234 15.03 -29.78 -12.61
C VAL A 234 13.68 -30.51 -12.59
N ARG A 235 12.76 -30.23 -13.51
CA ARG A 235 11.52 -31.03 -13.69
C ARG A 235 11.78 -32.48 -13.99
N HIS A 236 12.85 -32.82 -14.74
CA HIS A 236 13.22 -34.20 -15.02
C HIS A 236 13.88 -34.89 -13.81
N VAL A 237 14.52 -34.11 -12.94
CA VAL A 237 15.16 -34.59 -11.70
C VAL A 237 14.15 -34.74 -10.56
N GLU A 238 13.05 -33.99 -10.58
CA GLU A 238 12.02 -34.01 -9.52
C GLU A 238 11.58 -35.42 -9.09
N PRO A 239 11.26 -36.36 -10.02
CA PRO A 239 10.82 -37.70 -9.64
C PRO A 239 11.88 -38.52 -8.90
N LEU A 240 13.16 -38.12 -9.02
CA LEU A 240 14.29 -38.78 -8.39
C LEU A 240 14.55 -38.31 -6.97
N LEU A 241 13.92 -37.21 -6.55
CA LEU A 241 14.10 -36.67 -5.20
C LEU A 241 13.51 -37.66 -4.16
N PRO A 242 14.25 -37.90 -3.04
CA PRO A 242 13.77 -38.80 -2.01
C PRO A 242 12.44 -38.36 -1.41
N LYS A 243 11.45 -39.24 -1.36
CA LYS A 243 10.12 -38.94 -0.75
C LYS A 243 10.25 -38.43 0.69
N ARG A 244 11.23 -38.94 1.46
CA ARG A 244 11.49 -38.50 2.83
C ARG A 244 11.92 -37.03 2.90
N LEU A 245 12.70 -36.56 1.92
CA LEU A 245 13.12 -35.16 1.85
C LEU A 245 11.91 -34.25 1.58
N ARG A 246 11.08 -34.63 0.61
CA ARG A 246 9.83 -33.92 0.29
C ARG A 246 8.89 -33.85 1.48
N GLN A 247 8.68 -34.94 2.18
CA GLN A 247 7.85 -34.97 3.39
C GLN A 247 8.42 -34.08 4.53
N ARG A 248 9.77 -34.04 4.67
CA ARG A 248 10.42 -33.13 5.62
C ARG A 248 10.21 -31.67 5.24
N ALA A 249 10.31 -31.36 3.94
CA ALA A 249 10.09 -30.00 3.44
C ALA A 249 8.63 -29.55 3.64
N ILE A 250 7.65 -30.43 3.37
CA ILE A 250 6.24 -30.12 3.62
C ILE A 250 5.99 -29.83 5.10
N ARG A 251 6.46 -30.70 6.02
CA ARG A 251 6.32 -30.46 7.47
C ARG A 251 7.00 -29.17 7.92
N HIS A 252 8.15 -28.83 7.31
CA HIS A 252 8.82 -27.56 7.60
C HIS A 252 8.00 -26.35 7.15
N ALA A 253 7.43 -26.40 5.93
CA ALA A 253 6.56 -25.36 5.40
C ALA A 253 5.29 -25.19 6.24
N GLU A 254 4.67 -26.29 6.62
CA GLU A 254 3.49 -26.33 7.50
C GLU A 254 3.76 -25.67 8.87
N ALA A 255 4.83 -26.07 9.54
CA ALA A 255 5.25 -25.49 10.81
C ALA A 255 5.60 -24.00 10.67
N TRP A 256 6.29 -23.62 9.59
CA TRP A 256 6.64 -22.23 9.29
C TRP A 256 5.40 -21.34 9.09
N CYS A 257 4.38 -21.84 8.37
CA CYS A 257 3.12 -21.12 8.22
C CYS A 257 2.36 -21.02 9.55
N ALA A 258 2.25 -22.12 10.30
CA ALA A 258 1.53 -22.15 11.57
C ALA A 258 2.12 -21.19 12.61
N GLU A 259 3.45 -21.10 12.68
CA GLU A 259 4.16 -20.19 13.59
C GLU A 259 3.87 -18.71 13.29
N ARG A 260 3.62 -18.37 12.03
CA ARG A 260 3.41 -16.97 11.56
C ARG A 260 1.94 -16.58 11.45
N MET A 261 1.03 -17.50 11.64
CA MET A 261 -0.39 -17.20 11.78
C MET A 261 -0.66 -16.64 13.18
N ASN A 262 -1.39 -15.54 13.25
CA ASN A 262 -1.54 -14.75 14.48
C ASN A 262 -2.96 -14.76 15.07
N GLY A 263 -3.89 -15.53 14.47
CA GLY A 263 -5.28 -15.63 14.93
C GLY A 263 -6.17 -14.42 14.63
N GLU A 264 -5.62 -13.33 14.08
CA GLU A 264 -6.37 -12.11 13.80
C GLU A 264 -6.40 -11.75 12.29
N ASP A 265 -5.22 -11.64 11.66
CA ASP A 265 -5.10 -11.24 10.26
C ASP A 265 -4.53 -12.35 9.35
N GLY A 266 -4.39 -13.56 9.87
CA GLY A 266 -3.88 -14.71 9.14
C GLY A 266 -2.40 -14.61 8.77
N LEU A 267 -1.94 -15.42 7.82
CA LEU A 267 -0.54 -15.42 7.41
C LEU A 267 -0.18 -14.15 6.63
N GLY A 268 0.76 -13.38 7.13
CA GLY A 268 1.28 -12.18 6.49
C GLY A 268 0.29 -11.02 6.37
N GLY A 269 -0.94 -11.15 6.90
CA GLY A 269 -1.96 -10.10 6.91
C GLY A 269 -2.44 -9.67 5.51
N ILE A 270 -2.22 -10.48 4.46
CA ILE A 270 -2.63 -10.18 3.08
C ILE A 270 -3.34 -11.38 2.44
N PHE A 271 -4.29 -11.10 1.55
CA PHE A 271 -5.18 -12.10 0.96
C PHE A 271 -4.48 -13.35 0.36
N PRO A 272 -3.45 -13.26 -0.52
CA PRO A 272 -2.91 -14.45 -1.14
C PRO A 272 -2.29 -15.46 -0.16
N PRO A 273 -1.44 -15.07 0.82
CA PRO A 273 -0.94 -15.99 1.83
C PRO A 273 -2.05 -16.64 2.66
N ILE A 274 -3.10 -15.89 3.01
CA ILE A 274 -4.22 -16.42 3.79
C ILE A 274 -4.94 -17.52 2.99
N VAL A 275 -5.28 -17.24 1.73
CA VAL A 275 -5.96 -18.21 0.84
C VAL A 275 -5.11 -19.43 0.61
N TYR A 276 -3.83 -19.27 0.27
CA TYR A 276 -2.95 -20.41 0.00
C TYR A 276 -2.68 -21.24 1.26
N SER A 277 -2.61 -20.64 2.45
CA SER A 277 -2.52 -21.36 3.71
C SER A 277 -3.80 -22.15 4.00
N TYR A 278 -4.95 -21.55 3.75
CA TYR A 278 -6.24 -22.20 3.92
C TYR A 278 -6.39 -23.40 2.98
N GLN A 279 -6.05 -23.23 1.70
CA GLN A 279 -6.05 -24.32 0.72
C GLN A 279 -4.99 -25.38 1.05
N MET A 280 -3.82 -24.99 1.53
CA MET A 280 -2.77 -25.93 1.96
C MET A 280 -3.26 -26.84 3.08
N MET A 281 -3.88 -26.28 4.11
CA MET A 281 -4.44 -27.07 5.22
C MET A 281 -5.55 -28.01 4.74
N ASP A 282 -6.39 -27.58 3.82
CA ASP A 282 -7.42 -28.44 3.22
C ASP A 282 -6.82 -29.64 2.48
N VAL A 283 -5.81 -29.39 1.64
CA VAL A 283 -5.10 -30.45 0.88
C VAL A 283 -4.31 -31.39 1.80
N LEU A 284 -3.81 -30.91 2.93
CA LEU A 284 -3.12 -31.70 3.95
C LEU A 284 -4.08 -32.48 4.85
N GLY A 285 -5.40 -32.28 4.71
CA GLY A 285 -6.42 -33.03 5.45
C GLY A 285 -6.70 -32.50 6.87
N TYR A 286 -6.44 -31.25 7.13
CA TYR A 286 -6.86 -30.62 8.40
C TYR A 286 -8.39 -30.63 8.52
N PRO A 287 -8.95 -30.95 9.67
CA PRO A 287 -10.40 -30.90 9.89
C PRO A 287 -10.94 -29.47 9.76
N ASP A 288 -12.22 -29.36 9.39
CA ASP A 288 -12.85 -28.04 9.16
C ASP A 288 -12.87 -27.15 10.43
N ASP A 289 -12.93 -27.77 11.60
CA ASP A 289 -12.94 -27.08 12.88
C ASP A 289 -11.54 -26.79 13.44
N HIS A 290 -10.47 -27.06 12.68
CA HIS A 290 -9.11 -26.79 13.13
C HIS A 290 -8.89 -25.28 13.38
N PRO A 291 -8.29 -24.86 14.51
CA PRO A 291 -8.12 -23.44 14.86
C PRO A 291 -7.49 -22.59 13.75
N LEU A 292 -6.40 -23.07 13.13
CA LEU A 292 -5.73 -22.32 12.06
C LEU A 292 -6.60 -22.15 10.80
N ARG A 293 -7.52 -23.10 10.51
CA ARG A 293 -8.48 -22.92 9.40
C ARG A 293 -9.49 -21.83 9.73
N ARG A 294 -9.98 -21.80 11.00
CA ARG A 294 -10.87 -20.74 11.47
C ARG A 294 -10.19 -19.37 11.46
N ASP A 295 -8.90 -19.31 11.80
CA ASP A 295 -8.12 -18.07 11.70
C ASP A 295 -8.09 -17.53 10.26
N CYS A 296 -7.90 -18.41 9.27
CA CYS A 296 -7.98 -18.02 7.85
C CYS A 296 -9.39 -17.54 7.48
N GLU A 297 -10.43 -18.26 7.87
CA GLU A 297 -11.84 -17.89 7.60
C GLU A 297 -12.17 -16.51 8.20
N ASN A 298 -11.81 -16.29 9.47
CA ASN A 298 -12.02 -15.02 10.15
C ASN A 298 -11.23 -13.87 9.47
N ALA A 299 -9.98 -14.11 9.09
CA ALA A 299 -9.16 -13.12 8.42
C ALA A 299 -9.74 -12.76 7.04
N LEU A 300 -10.20 -13.76 6.27
CA LEU A 300 -10.84 -13.54 4.97
C LEU A 300 -12.16 -12.78 5.09
N GLU A 301 -12.98 -13.07 6.13
CA GLU A 301 -14.24 -12.35 6.37
C GLU A 301 -14.01 -10.87 6.65
N LYS A 302 -12.98 -10.52 7.42
CA LYS A 302 -12.60 -9.12 7.70
C LYS A 302 -12.22 -8.33 6.43
N LEU A 303 -11.79 -9.00 5.37
CA LEU A 303 -11.42 -8.34 4.11
C LEU A 303 -12.62 -7.99 3.24
N LEU A 304 -13.83 -8.44 3.58
CA LEU A 304 -15.02 -8.21 2.77
C LEU A 304 -15.62 -6.84 3.04
N VAL A 305 -15.96 -6.14 1.95
CA VAL A 305 -16.66 -4.86 1.98
C VAL A 305 -18.00 -5.01 1.26
N THR A 306 -19.06 -4.63 1.95
CA THR A 306 -20.42 -4.55 1.36
C THR A 306 -20.70 -3.12 0.95
N ARG A 307 -20.96 -2.90 -0.34
CA ARG A 307 -21.34 -1.60 -0.87
C ARG A 307 -22.84 -1.30 -0.65
N PRO A 308 -23.24 -0.02 -0.74
CA PRO A 308 -24.66 0.36 -0.58
C PRO A 308 -25.61 -0.29 -1.58
N ASP A 309 -25.14 -0.68 -2.77
CA ASP A 309 -25.90 -1.41 -3.80
C ASP A 309 -26.04 -2.92 -3.51
N GLY A 310 -25.50 -3.38 -2.38
CA GLY A 310 -25.46 -4.78 -1.96
C GLY A 310 -24.46 -5.64 -2.71
N SER A 311 -23.58 -5.06 -3.54
CA SER A 311 -22.41 -5.78 -4.06
C SER A 311 -21.33 -5.93 -2.99
N VAL A 312 -20.51 -6.97 -3.12
CA VAL A 312 -19.42 -7.26 -2.18
C VAL A 312 -18.11 -7.39 -2.94
N TYR A 313 -17.06 -6.81 -2.42
CA TYR A 313 -15.69 -7.06 -2.88
C TYR A 313 -14.77 -7.46 -1.74
N CYS A 314 -13.67 -8.12 -2.07
CA CYS A 314 -12.65 -8.50 -1.12
C CYS A 314 -11.45 -7.56 -1.25
N GLN A 315 -10.98 -7.02 -0.12
CA GLN A 315 -9.77 -6.22 -0.02
C GLN A 315 -8.52 -7.12 0.04
N PRO A 316 -7.34 -6.64 -0.39
CA PRO A 316 -6.11 -7.42 -0.27
C PRO A 316 -5.55 -7.47 1.16
N CYS A 317 -5.80 -6.47 1.98
CA CYS A 317 -5.36 -6.33 3.37
C CYS A 317 -6.10 -5.17 4.05
N LEU A 318 -5.82 -4.97 5.34
CA LEU A 318 -6.30 -3.84 6.14
C LEU A 318 -5.12 -2.97 6.57
N SER A 319 -5.35 -1.66 6.75
CA SER A 319 -4.30 -0.65 7.00
C SER A 319 -4.50 0.18 8.28
N PRO A 320 -4.89 -0.42 9.41
CA PRO A 320 -5.31 0.36 10.58
C PRO A 320 -4.18 1.20 11.18
N VAL A 321 -2.94 0.75 11.16
CA VAL A 321 -1.81 1.50 11.74
C VAL A 321 -1.51 2.72 10.88
N TRP A 322 -1.39 2.54 9.56
CA TRP A 322 -1.18 3.60 8.59
C TRP A 322 -2.28 4.65 8.61
N ASP A 323 -3.52 4.22 8.55
CA ASP A 323 -4.68 5.11 8.55
C ASP A 323 -4.84 5.87 9.86
N THR A 324 -4.59 5.22 11.00
CA THR A 324 -4.65 5.87 12.32
C THR A 324 -3.55 6.93 12.46
N ALA A 325 -2.34 6.63 11.99
CA ALA A 325 -1.24 7.57 12.04
C ALA A 325 -1.54 8.85 11.23
N TRP A 326 -1.91 8.72 9.97
CA TRP A 326 -2.17 9.88 9.12
C TRP A 326 -3.46 10.62 9.46
N SER A 327 -4.51 9.92 9.88
CA SER A 327 -5.74 10.55 10.38
C SER A 327 -5.46 11.40 11.64
N THR A 328 -4.69 10.86 12.57
CA THR A 328 -4.28 11.60 13.77
C THR A 328 -3.44 12.83 13.42
N MET A 329 -2.49 12.69 12.48
CA MET A 329 -1.68 13.81 11.99
C MET A 329 -2.55 14.92 11.38
N ALA A 330 -3.53 14.56 10.55
CA ALA A 330 -4.44 15.51 9.92
C ALA A 330 -5.30 16.23 10.98
N LEU A 331 -5.82 15.51 11.97
CA LEU A 331 -6.59 16.09 13.08
C LEU A 331 -5.75 17.02 13.96
N GLU A 332 -4.50 16.68 14.25
CA GLU A 332 -3.59 17.58 14.99
C GLU A 332 -3.32 18.88 14.22
N GLN A 333 -3.17 18.80 12.91
CA GLN A 333 -3.00 19.99 12.09
C GLN A 333 -4.27 20.84 12.05
N ALA A 334 -5.44 20.23 12.03
CA ALA A 334 -6.73 20.92 12.04
C ALA A 334 -7.15 21.45 13.45
N ARG A 335 -6.40 21.08 14.50
CA ARG A 335 -6.64 21.56 15.87
C ARG A 335 -6.50 23.09 15.94
N GLY A 336 -7.49 23.74 16.53
CA GLY A 336 -7.47 25.20 16.73
C GLY A 336 -7.93 26.03 15.52
N VAL A 337 -8.31 25.40 14.42
CA VAL A 337 -9.02 26.09 13.36
C VAL A 337 -10.50 26.18 13.76
N ALA A 338 -10.95 27.39 14.12
CA ALA A 338 -12.31 27.64 14.57
C ALA A 338 -13.31 27.57 13.40
N ALA A 339 -14.50 27.02 13.65
CA ALA A 339 -15.61 27.21 12.71
C ALA A 339 -16.02 28.71 12.69
N PRO A 340 -16.15 29.34 11.51
CA PRO A 340 -16.25 30.79 11.39
C PRO A 340 -17.49 31.43 12.03
N GLU A 341 -18.58 30.67 12.21
CA GLU A 341 -19.87 31.23 12.59
C GLU A 341 -20.22 31.11 14.08
N THR A 342 -19.54 30.24 14.85
CA THR A 342 -19.95 29.95 16.24
C THR A 342 -18.83 29.97 17.28
N GLY A 343 -17.57 30.15 16.86
CA GLY A 343 -16.44 29.83 17.75
C GLY A 343 -16.49 28.34 18.14
N THR A 344 -15.41 27.60 18.05
CA THR A 344 -15.41 26.18 18.48
C THR A 344 -15.66 26.14 19.99
N PRO A 345 -16.76 25.56 20.48
CA PRO A 345 -17.03 25.52 21.90
C PRO A 345 -15.92 24.71 22.61
N PRO A 346 -15.58 25.03 23.87
CA PRO A 346 -14.57 24.30 24.64
C PRO A 346 -14.83 22.79 24.70
N SER A 347 -16.09 22.36 24.70
CA SER A 347 -16.50 20.96 24.66
C SER A 347 -16.05 20.23 23.38
N ALA A 348 -16.12 20.88 22.23
CA ALA A 348 -15.70 20.27 20.96
C ALA A 348 -14.17 20.15 20.85
N LEU A 349 -13.42 21.09 21.42
CA LEU A 349 -11.95 20.96 21.53
C LEU A 349 -11.56 19.83 22.47
N ASN A 350 -12.25 19.68 23.60
CA ASN A 350 -12.04 18.58 24.54
C ASN A 350 -12.35 17.21 23.88
N GLU A 351 -13.39 17.13 23.06
CA GLU A 351 -13.70 15.91 22.31
C GLU A 351 -12.61 15.58 21.29
N LEU A 352 -12.16 16.53 20.50
CA LEU A 352 -11.06 16.35 19.54
C LEU A 352 -9.79 15.87 20.24
N ASP A 353 -9.43 16.49 21.37
CA ASP A 353 -8.25 16.12 22.16
C ASP A 353 -8.38 14.68 22.72
N ALA A 354 -9.56 14.31 23.18
CA ALA A 354 -9.84 12.94 23.66
C ALA A 354 -9.73 11.92 22.52
N ARG A 355 -10.21 12.22 21.31
CA ARG A 355 -10.10 11.37 20.14
C ARG A 355 -8.65 11.20 19.69
N ILE A 356 -7.89 12.29 19.61
CA ILE A 356 -6.45 12.26 19.31
C ILE A 356 -5.70 11.42 20.36
N THR A 357 -6.01 11.60 21.65
CA THR A 357 -5.35 10.84 22.72
C THR A 357 -5.61 9.34 22.58
N ARG A 358 -6.87 8.93 22.36
CA ARG A 358 -7.18 7.50 22.13
C ARG A 358 -6.41 6.91 20.94
N ALA A 359 -6.24 7.68 19.87
CA ALA A 359 -5.45 7.22 18.71
C ALA A 359 -3.97 7.02 19.06
N TYR A 360 -3.37 7.92 19.83
CA TYR A 360 -1.99 7.75 20.32
C TYR A 360 -1.84 6.55 21.23
N ASP A 361 -2.80 6.32 22.13
CA ASP A 361 -2.79 5.17 23.04
C ASP A 361 -2.91 3.87 22.24
N TRP A 362 -3.79 3.84 21.24
CA TRP A 362 -3.96 2.71 20.34
C TRP A 362 -2.66 2.42 19.55
N LEU A 363 -2.06 3.43 18.91
CA LEU A 363 -0.79 3.29 18.19
C LEU A 363 0.33 2.82 19.13
N ALA A 364 0.46 3.41 20.30
CA ALA A 364 1.48 3.01 21.28
C ALA A 364 1.31 1.54 21.71
N GLY A 365 0.08 1.06 21.79
CA GLY A 365 -0.23 -0.33 22.13
C GLY A 365 0.13 -1.35 21.04
N ARG A 366 0.30 -0.93 19.79
CA ARG A 366 0.57 -1.82 18.64
C ARG A 366 2.06 -2.06 18.35
N GLN A 367 2.98 -1.46 19.12
CA GLN A 367 4.41 -1.68 18.91
C GLN A 367 4.80 -3.13 19.20
N VAL A 368 5.50 -3.74 18.25
CA VAL A 368 6.08 -5.08 18.40
C VAL A 368 7.36 -4.98 19.23
N ASN A 369 7.35 -5.54 20.44
CA ASN A 369 8.45 -5.39 21.41
C ASN A 369 9.21 -6.68 21.73
N ASP A 370 8.60 -7.84 21.50
CA ASP A 370 9.02 -9.13 22.05
C ASP A 370 9.30 -10.19 21.00
N LEU A 371 8.84 -9.96 19.74
CA LEU A 371 9.02 -10.92 18.67
C LEU A 371 10.09 -10.47 17.69
N ARG A 372 11.09 -11.31 17.50
CA ARG A 372 12.05 -11.21 16.40
C ARG A 372 11.46 -11.87 15.17
N GLY A 373 10.88 -11.09 14.25
CA GLY A 373 10.33 -11.58 12.99
C GLY A 373 11.41 -11.95 11.98
N ASP A 374 10.98 -12.27 10.76
CA ASP A 374 11.88 -12.70 9.67
C ASP A 374 12.91 -11.64 9.26
N TRP A 375 12.66 -10.37 9.54
CA TRP A 375 13.56 -9.24 9.27
C TRP A 375 14.94 -9.43 9.92
N ILE A 376 15.05 -10.19 11.03
CA ILE A 376 16.32 -10.46 11.72
C ILE A 376 17.33 -11.19 10.83
N GLU A 377 16.84 -11.92 9.84
CA GLU A 377 17.69 -12.63 8.90
C GLU A 377 18.56 -11.69 8.05
N ASN A 378 18.12 -10.44 7.88
CA ASN A 378 18.81 -9.42 7.07
C ASN A 378 19.32 -8.24 7.92
N ALA A 379 19.12 -8.27 9.24
CA ALA A 379 19.60 -7.27 10.20
C ALA A 379 20.79 -7.80 11.02
N PRO A 380 21.55 -6.91 11.70
CA PRO A 380 22.51 -7.31 12.73
C PRO A 380 21.83 -8.14 13.83
N ALA A 381 22.51 -9.19 14.32
CA ALA A 381 21.95 -10.13 15.28
C ALA A 381 21.51 -9.51 16.61
N GLU A 382 22.09 -8.38 16.99
CA GLU A 382 21.79 -7.59 18.19
C GLU A 382 20.57 -6.71 18.05
N THR A 383 20.04 -6.50 16.83
CA THR A 383 18.86 -5.65 16.59
C THR A 383 17.65 -6.16 17.36
N GLN A 384 17.07 -5.30 18.18
CA GLN A 384 15.89 -5.62 18.99
C GLN A 384 14.59 -5.26 18.27
N PRO A 385 13.47 -5.96 18.54
CA PRO A 385 12.16 -5.61 18.05
C PRO A 385 11.77 -4.19 18.49
N GLY A 386 11.04 -3.46 17.64
CA GLY A 386 10.64 -2.08 17.97
C GLY A 386 9.74 -1.43 16.94
N GLY A 387 9.39 -2.14 15.86
CA GLY A 387 8.59 -1.62 14.77
C GLY A 387 7.09 -1.75 14.97
N TRP A 388 6.32 -1.19 14.04
CA TRP A 388 4.87 -1.36 13.90
C TRP A 388 4.57 -2.10 12.60
N ALA A 389 3.59 -3.00 12.64
CA ALA A 389 3.05 -3.60 11.43
C ALA A 389 1.98 -2.69 10.82
N PHE A 390 1.75 -2.83 9.53
CA PHE A 390 0.72 -2.12 8.79
C PHE A 390 -0.71 -2.55 9.18
N GLN A 391 -0.90 -3.85 9.46
CA GLN A 391 -2.15 -4.49 9.80
C GLN A 391 -2.45 -4.46 11.31
N TYR A 392 -3.61 -4.98 11.74
CA TYR A 392 -3.95 -5.11 13.16
C TYR A 392 -2.98 -6.01 13.92
N ALA A 393 -2.62 -7.16 13.31
CA ALA A 393 -1.71 -8.13 13.89
C ALA A 393 -0.85 -8.78 12.79
N ASN A 394 0.38 -8.32 12.64
CA ASN A 394 1.37 -8.95 11.76
C ASN A 394 2.78 -8.84 12.37
N PRO A 395 3.00 -9.39 13.59
CA PRO A 395 4.20 -9.08 14.38
C PRO A 395 5.49 -9.65 13.81
N TYR A 396 5.43 -10.65 12.90
CA TYR A 396 6.60 -11.13 12.18
C TYR A 396 7.13 -10.14 11.14
N TYR A 397 6.28 -9.19 10.70
CA TYR A 397 6.54 -8.30 9.57
C TYR A 397 6.16 -6.85 9.89
N PRO A 398 6.76 -6.24 10.96
CA PRO A 398 6.67 -4.79 11.11
C PRO A 398 7.36 -4.13 9.92
N ASP A 399 6.90 -2.94 9.53
CA ASP A 399 7.47 -2.22 8.40
C ASP A 399 8.10 -0.89 8.82
N ILE A 400 9.01 -0.42 7.97
CA ILE A 400 9.78 0.80 8.18
C ILE A 400 8.91 2.05 8.00
N ASP A 401 7.95 2.03 7.06
CA ASP A 401 7.17 3.22 6.71
C ASP A 401 6.23 3.59 7.87
N ASP A 402 5.43 2.62 8.36
CA ASP A 402 4.58 2.80 9.55
C ASP A 402 5.40 3.15 10.79
N THR A 403 6.49 2.44 11.02
CA THR A 403 7.37 2.67 12.17
C THR A 403 7.92 4.09 12.18
N ALA A 404 8.37 4.61 11.03
CA ALA A 404 8.92 5.96 10.93
C ALA A 404 7.87 7.03 11.26
N VAL A 405 6.66 6.90 10.69
CA VAL A 405 5.56 7.84 10.93
C VAL A 405 5.13 7.81 12.41
N VAL A 406 4.85 6.61 12.94
CA VAL A 406 4.36 6.46 14.33
C VAL A 406 5.41 6.92 15.34
N ALA A 407 6.69 6.55 15.17
CA ALA A 407 7.77 6.99 16.06
C ALA A 407 7.94 8.50 16.07
N ALA A 408 7.89 9.15 14.91
CA ALA A 408 7.94 10.62 14.81
C ALA A 408 6.76 11.30 15.51
N MET A 409 5.55 10.74 15.35
CA MET A 409 4.34 11.25 16.01
C MET A 409 4.42 11.10 17.52
N LEU A 410 4.81 9.93 18.02
CA LEU A 410 4.96 9.67 19.46
C LEU A 410 6.02 10.57 20.09
N ASP A 411 7.15 10.81 19.42
CA ASP A 411 8.18 11.72 19.91
C ASP A 411 7.65 13.14 20.04
N ARG A 412 6.95 13.67 19.05
CA ARG A 412 6.32 15.00 19.09
C ARG A 412 5.28 15.11 20.20
N ARG A 413 4.37 14.12 20.28
CA ARG A 413 3.32 14.08 21.30
C ARG A 413 3.93 14.12 22.70
N GLY A 414 4.93 13.29 22.95
CA GLY A 414 5.60 13.21 24.24
C GLY A 414 6.41 14.44 24.61
N ARG A 415 6.84 15.27 23.65
CA ARG A 415 7.47 16.58 23.95
C ARG A 415 6.49 17.61 24.47
N THR A 416 5.25 17.56 23.99
CA THR A 416 4.19 18.53 24.32
C THR A 416 3.28 18.06 25.45
N HIS A 417 3.16 16.75 25.64
CA HIS A 417 2.31 16.12 26.66
C HIS A 417 3.18 15.24 27.56
N ARG A 418 3.70 15.83 28.64
CA ARG A 418 4.57 15.16 29.60
C ARG A 418 3.76 14.42 30.67
N ASN A 419 4.35 13.38 31.24
CA ASN A 419 3.83 12.77 32.46
C ASN A 419 3.85 13.75 33.64
N ALA A 420 3.18 13.40 34.74
CA ALA A 420 3.13 14.24 35.95
C ALA A 420 4.53 14.52 36.56
N ASP A 421 5.48 13.60 36.36
CA ASP A 421 6.89 13.74 36.76
C ASP A 421 7.76 14.50 35.75
N GLY A 422 7.17 15.04 34.67
CA GLY A 422 7.86 15.74 33.60
C GLY A 422 8.55 14.84 32.59
N SER A 423 8.48 13.51 32.73
CA SER A 423 9.08 12.55 31.79
C SER A 423 8.33 12.47 30.45
N HIS A 424 9.02 12.00 29.41
CA HIS A 424 8.44 11.79 28.09
C HIS A 424 7.74 10.42 28.06
N PRO A 425 6.41 10.36 27.88
CA PRO A 425 5.63 9.09 28.02
C PRO A 425 6.02 8.00 27.05
N TYR A 426 6.53 8.38 25.88
CA TYR A 426 6.86 7.44 24.79
C TYR A 426 8.37 7.27 24.55
N ALA A 427 9.25 7.82 25.43
CA ALA A 427 10.70 7.85 25.20
C ALA A 427 11.32 6.50 24.90
N ALA A 428 10.96 5.47 25.68
CA ALA A 428 11.48 4.10 25.51
C ALA A 428 10.97 3.46 24.19
N ARG A 429 9.71 3.68 23.83
CA ARG A 429 9.12 3.18 22.56
C ARG A 429 9.80 3.79 21.35
N VAL A 430 9.97 5.12 21.36
CA VAL A 430 10.66 5.86 20.30
C VAL A 430 12.11 5.39 20.17
N ALA A 431 12.84 5.28 21.29
CA ALA A 431 14.23 4.79 21.26
C ALA A 431 14.34 3.43 20.59
N ARG A 432 13.48 2.49 20.99
CA ARG A 432 13.45 1.13 20.44
C ARG A 432 13.12 1.12 18.94
N ALA A 433 12.18 1.94 18.50
CA ALA A 433 11.83 2.06 17.07
C ALA A 433 13.01 2.59 16.24
N LEU A 434 13.72 3.60 16.75
CA LEU A 434 14.89 4.18 16.08
C LEU A 434 16.04 3.17 15.98
N ASP A 435 16.29 2.40 17.05
CA ASP A 435 17.31 1.34 17.05
C ASP A 435 16.96 0.25 16.03
N TRP A 436 15.70 -0.17 15.98
CA TRP A 436 15.21 -1.16 15.03
C TRP A 436 15.37 -0.67 13.57
N MET A 437 14.93 0.56 13.26
CA MET A 437 15.10 1.14 11.93
C MET A 437 16.57 1.25 11.52
N ARG A 438 17.47 1.68 12.43
CA ARG A 438 18.92 1.73 12.13
C ARG A 438 19.47 0.35 11.75
N GLY A 439 19.02 -0.70 12.45
CA GLY A 439 19.41 -2.07 12.16
C GLY A 439 18.97 -2.57 10.77
N LEU A 440 17.94 -1.94 10.19
CA LEU A 440 17.38 -2.29 8.88
C LEU A 440 17.84 -1.35 7.75
N GLN A 441 18.76 -0.42 8.00
CA GLN A 441 19.30 0.40 6.93
C GLN A 441 20.14 -0.44 5.97
N SER A 442 19.78 -0.46 4.70
CA SER A 442 20.51 -1.17 3.65
C SER A 442 21.91 -0.61 3.43
N ARG A 443 22.81 -1.44 2.87
CA ARG A 443 24.22 -1.06 2.61
C ARG A 443 24.37 0.15 1.70
N ASN A 444 23.44 0.35 0.77
CA ASN A 444 23.42 1.52 -0.10
C ASN A 444 22.95 2.81 0.60
N GLY A 445 22.57 2.75 1.87
CA GLY A 445 22.11 3.90 2.67
C GLY A 445 20.61 4.13 2.66
N GLY A 446 19.85 3.53 1.75
CA GLY A 446 18.39 3.62 1.69
C GLY A 446 17.69 2.64 2.62
N PHE A 447 16.37 2.72 2.65
CA PHE A 447 15.50 1.85 3.42
C PHE A 447 14.47 1.19 2.50
N ALA A 448 14.32 -0.12 2.64
CA ALA A 448 13.20 -0.89 2.11
C ALA A 448 12.04 -0.88 3.10
N ALA A 449 10.87 -1.37 2.70
CA ALA A 449 9.72 -1.38 3.60
C ALA A 449 9.87 -2.42 4.73
N PHE A 450 10.46 -3.60 4.46
CA PHE A 450 10.50 -4.72 5.41
C PHE A 450 11.89 -5.31 5.64
N ASP A 451 12.67 -5.53 4.59
CA ASP A 451 13.91 -6.30 4.66
C ASP A 451 15.11 -5.47 4.19
N ALA A 452 16.15 -5.39 4.99
CA ALA A 452 17.42 -4.78 4.54
C ALA A 452 18.05 -5.60 3.40
N ASP A 453 18.66 -4.89 2.42
CA ASP A 453 19.41 -5.52 1.30
C ASP A 453 18.62 -6.56 0.48
N CYS A 454 17.30 -6.45 0.40
CA CYS A 454 16.45 -7.31 -0.44
C CYS A 454 16.40 -6.80 -1.88
N ASP A 455 17.57 -6.60 -2.50
CA ASP A 455 17.79 -5.93 -3.78
C ASP A 455 18.50 -6.78 -4.85
N ARG A 456 18.49 -8.10 -4.70
CA ARG A 456 19.21 -9.02 -5.58
C ARG A 456 18.51 -9.20 -6.91
N MET A 457 18.64 -8.23 -7.81
CA MET A 457 17.90 -8.10 -9.08
C MET A 457 17.97 -9.34 -9.99
N TYR A 458 19.01 -10.21 -9.87
CA TYR A 458 19.06 -11.46 -10.64
C TYR A 458 17.90 -12.42 -10.31
N LEU A 459 17.30 -12.31 -9.11
CA LEU A 459 16.13 -13.11 -8.72
C LEU A 459 14.88 -12.77 -9.54
N ASN A 460 14.77 -11.57 -10.08
CA ASN A 460 13.68 -11.21 -11.00
C ASN A 460 13.77 -11.95 -12.36
N ALA A 461 14.86 -12.66 -12.63
CA ALA A 461 14.98 -13.50 -13.81
C ALA A 461 14.42 -14.92 -13.63
N ILE A 462 14.04 -15.33 -12.42
CA ILE A 462 13.43 -16.63 -12.14
C ILE A 462 12.04 -16.69 -12.82
N PRO A 463 11.63 -17.82 -13.40
CA PRO A 463 10.32 -17.93 -14.07
C PRO A 463 9.11 -17.60 -13.18
N PHE A 464 9.22 -17.82 -11.88
CA PHE A 464 8.21 -17.42 -10.90
C PHE A 464 8.09 -15.89 -10.76
N ALA A 465 9.14 -15.14 -11.01
CA ALA A 465 9.19 -13.69 -10.85
C ALA A 465 8.65 -12.92 -12.06
N ASP A 466 7.81 -13.50 -12.92
CA ASP A 466 7.24 -12.83 -14.09
C ASP A 466 6.34 -11.64 -13.71
N HIS A 467 5.85 -11.64 -12.48
CA HIS A 467 5.08 -10.55 -11.89
C HIS A 467 5.92 -9.37 -11.38
N GLY A 468 7.27 -9.45 -11.37
CA GLY A 468 8.17 -8.34 -10.99
C GLY A 468 8.13 -7.89 -9.53
N ALA A 469 7.42 -8.61 -8.64
CA ALA A 469 7.19 -8.22 -7.24
C ALA A 469 7.88 -9.18 -6.24
N LEU A 470 9.01 -9.78 -6.63
CA LEU A 470 9.71 -10.76 -5.79
C LEU A 470 10.57 -10.11 -4.70
N LEU A 471 11.02 -8.89 -4.92
CA LEU A 471 12.02 -8.19 -4.09
C LEU A 471 11.42 -6.95 -3.41
N ASP A 472 12.06 -6.54 -2.32
CA ASP A 472 11.80 -5.31 -1.58
C ASP A 472 13.09 -4.47 -1.52
N PRO A 473 13.49 -3.83 -2.64
CA PRO A 473 14.66 -2.97 -2.65
C PRO A 473 14.38 -1.68 -1.87
N PRO A 474 15.43 -1.01 -1.34
CA PRO A 474 15.30 0.35 -0.81
C PRO A 474 14.66 1.29 -1.83
N THR A 475 13.73 2.13 -1.36
CA THR A 475 13.01 3.10 -2.19
C THR A 475 13.10 4.51 -1.62
N GLU A 476 12.87 5.48 -2.48
CA GLU A 476 13.02 6.89 -2.15
C GLU A 476 11.93 7.36 -1.19
N ASP A 477 10.70 6.89 -1.36
CA ASP A 477 9.56 7.24 -0.51
C ASP A 477 9.71 6.71 0.92
N VAL A 478 10.10 5.44 1.12
CA VAL A 478 10.37 4.87 2.44
C VAL A 478 11.59 5.54 3.09
N SER A 479 12.65 5.76 2.31
CA SER A 479 13.83 6.49 2.81
C SER A 479 13.48 7.93 3.22
N GLY A 480 12.59 8.59 2.49
CA GLY A 480 12.04 9.91 2.84
C GLY A 480 11.28 9.92 4.16
N ARG A 481 10.52 8.85 4.48
CA ARG A 481 9.85 8.68 5.77
C ARG A 481 10.84 8.55 6.92
N VAL A 482 11.90 7.77 6.73
CA VAL A 482 12.94 7.66 7.76
C VAL A 482 13.68 8.99 7.96
N LEU A 483 13.96 9.73 6.87
CA LEU A 483 14.48 11.10 6.96
C LEU A 483 13.57 12.01 7.78
N LEU A 484 12.23 11.92 7.57
CA LEU A 484 11.24 12.64 8.35
C LEU A 484 11.36 12.28 9.84
N CYS A 485 11.39 10.99 10.17
CA CYS A 485 11.47 10.52 11.55
C CYS A 485 12.75 11.00 12.24
N PHE A 486 13.91 10.77 11.64
CA PHE A 486 15.20 11.18 12.19
C PHE A 486 15.33 12.70 12.27
N GLY A 487 14.74 13.43 11.33
CA GLY A 487 14.67 14.89 11.33
C GLY A 487 13.78 15.46 12.45
N VAL A 488 12.73 14.74 12.86
CA VAL A 488 11.88 15.08 14.01
C VAL A 488 12.58 14.76 15.31
N THR A 489 13.12 13.56 15.46
CA THR A 489 13.71 13.06 16.72
C THR A 489 15.05 13.72 17.04
N LYS A 490 15.86 14.02 16.03
CA LYS A 490 17.16 14.74 16.13
C LYS A 490 18.13 14.15 17.15
N ARG A 491 18.15 12.83 17.30
CA ARG A 491 19.06 12.19 18.25
C ARG A 491 20.46 12.06 17.67
N PRO A 492 21.50 12.19 18.50
CA PRO A 492 22.89 12.04 18.03
C PRO A 492 23.21 10.71 17.35
N ASP A 493 22.61 9.63 17.84
CA ASP A 493 22.85 8.25 17.37
C ASP A 493 22.37 7.99 15.94
N GLU A 494 21.38 8.78 15.46
CA GLU A 494 20.86 8.67 14.10
C GLU A 494 21.68 9.45 13.06
N ARG A 495 22.61 10.31 13.45
CA ARG A 495 23.33 11.22 12.53
C ARG A 495 24.00 10.49 11.36
N ALA A 496 24.68 9.39 11.63
CA ALA A 496 25.37 8.63 10.59
C ALA A 496 24.40 7.97 9.63
N SER A 497 23.31 7.39 10.15
CA SER A 497 22.25 6.79 9.37
C SER A 497 21.49 7.83 8.54
N LEU A 498 21.18 8.97 9.13
CA LEU A 498 20.57 10.13 8.48
C LEU A 498 21.42 10.61 7.29
N ALA A 499 22.72 10.80 7.49
CA ALA A 499 23.62 11.25 6.44
C ALA A 499 23.63 10.27 5.24
N ARG A 500 23.71 8.95 5.51
CA ARG A 500 23.67 7.92 4.48
C ARG A 500 22.33 7.91 3.73
N ALA A 501 21.21 8.15 4.41
CA ALA A 501 19.91 8.22 3.79
C ALA A 501 19.75 9.48 2.91
N ILE A 502 20.28 10.63 3.34
CA ILE A 502 20.37 11.85 2.52
C ILE A 502 21.20 11.58 1.26
N ASP A 503 22.36 10.94 1.39
CA ASP A 503 23.21 10.59 0.24
C ASP A 503 22.50 9.60 -0.70
N TYR A 504 21.71 8.67 -0.17
CA TYR A 504 20.90 7.75 -0.98
C TYR A 504 19.89 8.53 -1.83
N VAL A 505 19.05 9.37 -1.25
CA VAL A 505 18.03 10.11 -2.01
C VAL A 505 18.65 11.12 -2.98
N LYS A 506 19.83 11.69 -2.67
CA LYS A 506 20.58 12.54 -3.62
C LYS A 506 21.01 11.75 -4.88
N ARG A 507 21.47 10.52 -4.72
CA ARG A 507 21.94 9.68 -5.84
C ARG A 507 20.79 9.11 -6.66
N THR A 508 19.62 8.90 -6.08
CA THR A 508 18.47 8.27 -6.75
C THR A 508 17.50 9.27 -7.36
N GLN A 509 17.75 10.58 -7.20
CA GLN A 509 16.94 11.61 -7.84
C GLN A 509 16.91 11.42 -9.36
N GLN A 510 15.72 11.48 -9.96
CA GLN A 510 15.55 11.41 -11.40
C GLN A 510 16.14 12.64 -12.08
N ARG A 511 16.45 12.53 -13.38
CA ARG A 511 17.06 13.63 -14.13
C ARG A 511 16.21 14.90 -14.18
N ASP A 512 14.87 14.75 -14.15
CA ASP A 512 13.91 15.85 -14.14
C ASP A 512 13.78 16.52 -12.77
N GLY A 513 14.32 15.92 -11.71
CA GLY A 513 14.28 16.41 -10.34
C GLY A 513 13.30 15.68 -9.43
N SER A 514 12.47 14.78 -9.94
CA SER A 514 11.51 14.00 -9.15
C SER A 514 12.17 12.81 -8.45
N TRP A 515 11.40 12.14 -7.57
CA TRP A 515 11.72 10.84 -6.99
C TRP A 515 10.58 9.85 -7.21
N TRP A 516 10.95 8.61 -7.47
CA TRP A 516 10.01 7.51 -7.67
C TRP A 516 9.34 7.12 -6.35
N GLY A 517 8.04 6.79 -6.39
CA GLY A 517 7.24 6.32 -5.26
C GLY A 517 6.82 4.87 -5.42
N ARG A 518 7.11 4.05 -4.41
CA ARG A 518 6.75 2.62 -4.40
C ARG A 518 5.35 2.37 -3.84
N TRP A 519 4.96 3.13 -2.83
CA TRP A 519 3.75 2.86 -2.03
C TRP A 519 2.60 3.85 -2.26
N GLY A 520 2.80 4.85 -3.10
CA GLY A 520 1.79 5.79 -3.58
C GLY A 520 2.09 6.18 -5.02
N THR A 521 1.07 6.53 -5.80
CA THR A 521 1.20 6.89 -7.22
C THR A 521 1.72 8.30 -7.36
N ASN A 522 2.76 8.45 -8.06
CA ASN A 522 4.03 7.75 -8.20
C ASN A 522 5.15 8.75 -7.89
N TYR A 523 5.57 9.57 -8.88
CA TYR A 523 6.63 10.58 -8.70
C TYR A 523 6.17 11.76 -7.83
N LEU A 524 4.87 12.13 -7.84
CA LEU A 524 4.33 13.13 -6.92
C LEU A 524 4.42 12.67 -5.46
N TYR A 525 4.07 11.41 -5.20
CA TYR A 525 4.17 10.81 -3.87
C TYR A 525 5.61 10.68 -3.38
N GLY A 526 6.50 10.10 -4.22
CA GLY A 526 7.91 9.93 -3.89
C GLY A 526 8.60 11.27 -3.65
N THR A 527 8.33 12.25 -4.52
CA THR A 527 8.89 13.61 -4.38
C THR A 527 8.41 14.29 -3.10
N TRP A 528 7.12 14.17 -2.74
CA TRP A 528 6.62 14.68 -1.47
C TRP A 528 7.33 14.04 -0.28
N SER A 529 7.40 12.70 -0.25
CA SER A 529 8.02 11.99 0.88
C SER A 529 9.46 12.43 1.11
N VAL A 530 10.26 12.49 0.03
CA VAL A 530 11.66 12.90 0.12
C VAL A 530 11.80 14.36 0.54
N LEU A 531 11.05 15.28 -0.07
CA LEU A 531 11.14 16.71 0.25
C LEU A 531 10.71 17.00 1.70
N ALA A 532 9.64 16.35 2.17
CA ALA A 532 9.20 16.47 3.57
C ALA A 532 10.27 15.94 4.54
N GLY A 533 10.90 14.82 4.22
CA GLY A 533 12.00 14.27 5.01
C GLY A 533 13.23 15.15 5.04
N LEU A 534 13.67 15.67 3.90
CA LEU A 534 14.83 16.56 3.78
C LEU A 534 14.62 17.88 4.53
N ALA A 535 13.43 18.48 4.45
CA ALA A 535 13.10 19.71 5.18
C ALA A 535 13.22 19.51 6.69
N LEU A 536 12.72 18.39 7.23
CA LEU A 536 12.82 18.07 8.66
C LEU A 536 14.24 17.68 9.09
N ALA A 537 15.00 17.04 8.20
CA ALA A 537 16.43 16.78 8.38
C ALA A 537 17.27 18.08 8.44
N GLY A 538 16.69 19.21 7.98
CA GLY A 538 17.34 20.52 8.02
C GLY A 538 18.18 20.85 6.78
N GLU A 539 17.93 20.16 5.66
CA GLU A 539 18.57 20.48 4.38
C GLU A 539 18.09 21.84 3.85
N ASP A 540 19.02 22.61 3.30
CA ASP A 540 18.74 23.94 2.76
C ASP A 540 17.95 23.85 1.43
N PRO A 541 16.80 24.54 1.28
CA PRO A 541 16.02 24.54 0.05
C PRO A 541 16.79 25.11 -1.17
N SER A 542 17.86 25.86 -0.96
CA SER A 542 18.73 26.37 -2.04
C SER A 542 19.64 25.31 -2.65
N GLN A 543 19.75 24.14 -2.03
CA GLN A 543 20.52 23.03 -2.60
C GLN A 543 20.00 22.67 -4.00
N PRO A 544 20.89 22.53 -5.00
CA PRO A 544 20.46 22.37 -6.40
C PRO A 544 19.48 21.20 -6.65
N TYR A 545 19.62 20.11 -5.90
CA TYR A 545 18.73 18.96 -6.07
C TYR A 545 17.34 19.20 -5.47
N ILE A 546 17.23 19.96 -4.36
CA ILE A 546 15.93 20.36 -3.76
C ILE A 546 15.27 21.41 -4.65
N ALA A 547 16.02 22.41 -5.11
CA ALA A 547 15.50 23.45 -5.99
C ALA A 547 14.94 22.86 -7.30
N ARG A 548 15.60 21.85 -7.90
CA ARG A 548 15.09 21.14 -9.08
C ARG A 548 13.77 20.42 -8.78
N ALA A 549 13.65 19.75 -7.65
CA ALA A 549 12.41 19.05 -7.28
C ALA A 549 11.23 20.01 -7.07
N LEU A 550 11.46 21.12 -6.38
CA LEU A 550 10.44 22.17 -6.19
C LEU A 550 10.04 22.80 -7.53
N ALA A 551 11.00 23.03 -8.44
CA ALA A 551 10.72 23.52 -9.80
C ALA A 551 9.92 22.49 -10.61
N TRP A 552 10.25 21.21 -10.50
CA TRP A 552 9.52 20.13 -11.16
C TRP A 552 8.06 20.08 -10.68
N LEU A 553 7.78 20.15 -9.37
CA LEU A 553 6.42 20.19 -8.82
C LEU A 553 5.62 21.36 -9.41
N ARG A 554 6.19 22.57 -9.42
CA ARG A 554 5.52 23.76 -9.96
C ARG A 554 5.22 23.62 -11.45
N ALA A 555 6.13 23.02 -12.23
CA ALA A 555 5.96 22.79 -13.66
C ALA A 555 4.88 21.74 -13.99
N ARG A 556 4.52 20.87 -13.05
CA ARG A 556 3.48 19.82 -13.20
C ARG A 556 2.09 20.26 -12.75
N GLN A 557 1.94 21.48 -12.24
CA GLN A 557 0.64 21.99 -11.83
C GLN A 557 -0.28 22.22 -13.03
N HIS A 558 -1.49 21.70 -12.98
CA HIS A 558 -2.49 21.84 -14.01
C HIS A 558 -3.15 23.24 -14.00
N ALA A 559 -3.90 23.56 -15.05
CA ALA A 559 -4.56 24.85 -15.22
C ALA A 559 -5.61 25.14 -14.12
N ASP A 560 -6.27 24.10 -13.61
CA ASP A 560 -7.23 24.17 -12.50
C ASP A 560 -6.58 24.43 -11.13
N GLY A 561 -5.26 24.42 -11.07
CA GLY A 561 -4.47 24.63 -9.85
C GLY A 561 -4.12 23.35 -9.09
N GLY A 562 -4.65 22.20 -9.48
CA GLY A 562 -4.32 20.89 -8.87
C GLY A 562 -3.14 20.19 -9.53
N TRP A 563 -2.88 18.98 -9.07
CA TRP A 563 -1.92 18.02 -9.63
C TRP A 563 -2.59 16.67 -9.79
N GLY A 564 -2.13 15.91 -10.77
CA GLY A 564 -2.60 14.55 -11.01
C GLY A 564 -1.49 13.68 -11.61
N GLU A 565 -1.55 12.40 -11.29
CA GLU A 565 -0.65 11.41 -11.87
C GLU A 565 -1.39 10.07 -12.02
N THR A 566 -1.21 9.42 -13.19
CA THR A 566 -1.76 8.09 -13.44
C THR A 566 -0.74 6.99 -13.11
N ASN A 567 -1.25 5.77 -12.94
CA ASN A 567 -0.40 4.59 -12.76
C ASN A 567 0.40 4.22 -14.01
N ASP A 568 0.10 4.80 -15.17
CA ASP A 568 0.90 4.66 -16.41
C ASP A 568 2.34 5.13 -16.22
N SER A 569 2.58 6.09 -15.32
CA SER A 569 3.93 6.58 -14.97
C SER A 569 4.87 5.48 -14.43
N TYR A 570 4.32 4.35 -13.93
CA TYR A 570 5.12 3.16 -13.60
C TYR A 570 5.61 2.39 -14.82
N ILE A 571 4.97 2.59 -15.97
CA ILE A 571 5.31 1.95 -17.25
C ILE A 571 6.17 2.87 -18.07
N ASP A 572 5.73 4.12 -18.22
CA ASP A 572 6.44 5.18 -18.96
C ASP A 572 6.80 6.37 -18.04
N PRO A 573 8.08 6.49 -17.64
CA PRO A 573 8.54 7.60 -16.81
C PRO A 573 8.36 9.00 -17.46
N ALA A 574 8.13 9.10 -18.77
CA ALA A 574 7.81 10.37 -19.41
C ALA A 574 6.48 10.96 -18.93
N LEU A 575 5.60 10.12 -18.40
CA LEU A 575 4.31 10.49 -17.81
C LEU A 575 4.41 10.92 -16.34
N ALA A 576 5.61 11.03 -15.77
CA ALA A 576 5.83 11.42 -14.38
C ALA A 576 5.11 12.73 -14.02
N GLY A 577 4.24 12.68 -13.01
CA GLY A 577 3.46 13.83 -12.53
C GLY A 577 2.42 14.34 -13.54
N THR A 578 1.90 13.47 -14.43
CA THR A 578 0.89 13.84 -15.41
C THR A 578 -0.34 12.93 -15.36
N ASN A 579 -1.50 13.48 -15.68
CA ASN A 579 -2.77 12.77 -15.77
C ASN A 579 -3.69 13.39 -16.82
N ALA A 580 -3.26 13.54 -18.07
CA ALA A 580 -4.05 14.12 -19.17
C ALA A 580 -4.84 15.39 -18.80
N GLY A 581 -4.34 16.18 -17.81
CA GLY A 581 -4.98 17.39 -17.31
C GLY A 581 -5.99 17.18 -16.16
N GLU A 582 -6.25 15.94 -15.74
CA GLU A 582 -7.08 15.67 -14.56
C GLU A 582 -6.27 15.80 -13.26
N SER A 583 -6.73 16.64 -12.35
CA SER A 583 -6.18 16.75 -11.00
C SER A 583 -6.88 15.81 -10.03
N THR A 584 -6.11 15.29 -9.05
CA THR A 584 -6.67 14.50 -7.94
C THR A 584 -6.35 15.13 -6.61
N SER A 585 -7.21 14.90 -5.63
CA SER A 585 -7.11 15.53 -4.31
C SER A 585 -5.87 15.09 -3.54
N ASN A 586 -5.50 13.81 -3.60
CA ASN A 586 -4.30 13.28 -2.94
C ASN A 586 -3.01 13.77 -3.61
N CYS A 587 -2.91 13.77 -4.94
CA CYS A 587 -1.75 14.29 -5.66
C CYS A 587 -1.56 15.79 -5.37
N THR A 588 -2.66 16.56 -5.37
CA THR A 588 -2.63 17.98 -5.02
C THR A 588 -2.17 18.19 -3.57
N ALA A 589 -2.69 17.39 -2.64
CA ALA A 589 -2.27 17.47 -1.24
C ALA A 589 -0.78 17.17 -1.06
N TRP A 590 -0.25 16.13 -1.71
CA TRP A 590 1.17 15.80 -1.65
C TRP A 590 2.06 16.90 -2.23
N ALA A 591 1.68 17.45 -3.38
CA ALA A 591 2.42 18.56 -3.99
C ALA A 591 2.42 19.82 -3.12
N LEU A 592 1.30 20.13 -2.46
CA LEU A 592 1.18 21.21 -1.49
C LEU A 592 2.06 20.98 -0.25
N LEU A 593 1.95 19.79 0.36
CA LEU A 593 2.73 19.41 1.55
C LEU A 593 4.23 19.45 1.27
N ALA A 594 4.67 19.03 0.06
CA ALA A 594 6.07 19.10 -0.35
C ALA A 594 6.59 20.56 -0.42
N GLN A 595 5.85 21.47 -1.04
CA GLN A 595 6.23 22.89 -1.12
C GLN A 595 6.19 23.57 0.26
N MET A 596 5.12 23.32 1.02
CA MET A 596 4.96 23.84 2.38
C MET A 596 5.95 23.26 3.40
N ALA A 597 6.62 22.15 3.10
CA ALA A 597 7.67 21.61 3.96
C ALA A 597 8.85 22.57 4.12
N PHE A 598 9.11 23.39 3.10
CA PHE A 598 10.12 24.45 3.13
C PHE A 598 9.53 25.85 3.44
N GLY A 599 8.30 25.91 3.94
CA GLY A 599 7.65 27.15 4.37
C GLY A 599 6.97 27.96 3.28
N ASP A 600 6.89 27.45 2.03
CA ASP A 600 6.20 28.14 0.94
C ASP A 600 4.68 28.12 1.16
N CYS A 601 4.11 29.25 1.55
CA CYS A 601 2.65 29.46 1.64
C CYS A 601 2.18 30.65 0.82
N GLU A 602 3.09 31.39 0.18
CA GLU A 602 2.77 32.64 -0.52
C GLU A 602 2.80 32.51 -2.03
N SER A 603 3.44 31.46 -2.59
CA SER A 603 3.50 31.29 -4.03
C SER A 603 2.12 31.05 -4.66
N ASP A 604 1.95 31.54 -5.90
CA ASP A 604 0.72 31.31 -6.67
C ASP A 604 0.43 29.82 -6.87
N SER A 605 1.46 29.00 -6.95
CA SER A 605 1.33 27.55 -7.04
C SER A 605 0.61 26.99 -5.81
N VAL A 606 1.02 27.35 -4.60
CA VAL A 606 0.39 26.88 -3.37
C VAL A 606 -1.03 27.44 -3.23
N LYS A 607 -1.24 28.72 -3.50
CA LYS A 607 -2.57 29.37 -3.40
C LYS A 607 -3.59 28.73 -4.36
N ARG A 608 -3.20 28.44 -5.61
CA ARG A 608 -4.07 27.77 -6.57
C ARG A 608 -4.38 26.32 -6.16
N GLY A 609 -3.41 25.58 -5.66
CA GLY A 609 -3.64 24.23 -5.15
C GLY A 609 -4.59 24.18 -3.96
N VAL A 610 -4.49 25.13 -3.05
CA VAL A 610 -5.43 25.29 -1.92
C VAL A 610 -6.84 25.60 -2.44
N ALA A 611 -6.97 26.51 -3.39
CA ALA A 611 -8.26 26.83 -4.02
C ALA A 611 -8.88 25.62 -4.72
N TYR A 612 -8.07 24.81 -5.42
CA TYR A 612 -8.51 23.55 -6.01
C TYR A 612 -9.09 22.60 -4.95
N LEU A 613 -8.36 22.32 -3.85
CA LEU A 613 -8.86 21.43 -2.80
C LEU A 613 -10.17 21.96 -2.16
N GLN A 614 -10.31 23.28 -2.00
CA GLN A 614 -11.57 23.86 -1.51
C GLN A 614 -12.73 23.65 -2.48
N SER A 615 -12.48 23.73 -3.81
CA SER A 615 -13.51 23.61 -4.83
C SER A 615 -14.01 22.19 -5.06
N VAL A 616 -13.20 21.16 -4.77
CA VAL A 616 -13.52 19.75 -5.01
C VAL A 616 -13.93 19.00 -3.73
N GLN A 617 -14.03 19.68 -2.59
CA GLN A 617 -14.53 19.06 -1.36
C GLN A 617 -16.03 18.73 -1.49
N GLN A 618 -16.39 17.49 -1.19
CA GLN A 618 -17.75 17.00 -1.32
C GLN A 618 -18.60 17.32 -0.06
N ASP A 619 -19.92 17.10 -0.15
CA ASP A 619 -20.86 17.44 0.92
C ASP A 619 -20.66 16.63 2.21
N ASP A 620 -20.11 15.41 2.10
CA ASP A 620 -19.74 14.56 3.25
C ASP A 620 -18.50 15.06 4.01
N GLY A 621 -17.76 16.03 3.44
CA GLY A 621 -16.56 16.63 3.99
C GLY A 621 -15.23 16.05 3.46
N PHE A 622 -15.30 15.04 2.60
CA PHE A 622 -14.11 14.39 2.00
C PHE A 622 -13.85 14.84 0.54
N TRP A 623 -12.85 14.20 -0.10
CA TRP A 623 -12.34 14.55 -1.43
C TRP A 623 -12.25 13.33 -2.34
N TRP A 624 -13.30 12.51 -2.38
CA TRP A 624 -13.31 11.25 -3.14
C TRP A 624 -13.09 11.47 -4.63
N HIS A 625 -12.34 10.58 -5.25
CA HIS A 625 -12.22 10.47 -6.70
C HIS A 625 -12.17 9.00 -7.13
N ARG A 626 -12.30 8.73 -8.42
CA ARG A 626 -12.38 7.36 -8.95
C ARG A 626 -11.03 6.68 -9.14
N SER A 627 -9.93 7.43 -9.26
CA SER A 627 -8.62 6.91 -9.66
C SER A 627 -7.96 6.06 -8.59
N HIS A 628 -7.24 5.01 -9.00
CA HIS A 628 -6.33 4.27 -8.15
C HIS A 628 -5.10 5.15 -7.84
N ASN A 629 -4.71 5.21 -6.60
CA ASN A 629 -3.74 6.17 -6.08
C ASN A 629 -2.56 5.53 -5.33
N ALA A 630 -2.50 4.20 -5.30
CA ALA A 630 -1.39 3.45 -4.74
C ALA A 630 -1.21 2.12 -5.48
N PRO A 631 0.02 1.63 -5.68
CA PRO A 631 0.25 0.27 -6.11
C PRO A 631 0.37 -0.66 -4.90
N GLY A 632 -0.26 -1.82 -4.95
CA GLY A 632 0.18 -2.96 -4.18
C GLY A 632 1.52 -3.43 -4.74
N PHE A 633 1.54 -3.68 -6.06
CA PHE A 633 2.76 -4.01 -6.81
C PHE A 633 2.72 -3.27 -8.16
N PRO A 634 3.66 -2.35 -8.43
CA PRO A 634 3.72 -1.63 -9.71
C PRO A 634 3.66 -2.58 -10.90
N ARG A 635 2.82 -2.29 -11.89
CA ARG A 635 2.56 -3.05 -13.13
C ARG A 635 1.75 -4.34 -12.96
N ILE A 636 1.40 -4.75 -11.74
CA ILE A 636 0.79 -6.05 -11.46
C ILE A 636 -0.49 -5.93 -10.65
N PHE A 637 -0.56 -4.98 -9.73
CA PHE A 637 -1.65 -4.87 -8.78
C PHE A 637 -1.73 -3.46 -8.20
N TYR A 638 -2.89 -2.85 -8.30
CA TYR A 638 -3.11 -1.47 -7.87
C TYR A 638 -4.27 -1.35 -6.91
N LEU A 639 -4.25 -0.27 -6.12
CA LEU A 639 -5.20 0.01 -5.07
C LEU A 639 -5.79 1.41 -5.24
N LYS A 640 -7.08 1.52 -4.98
CA LYS A 640 -7.71 2.77 -4.60
C LYS A 640 -7.71 2.83 -3.08
N TYR A 641 -6.81 3.61 -2.54
CA TYR A 641 -6.63 3.82 -1.11
C TYR A 641 -7.55 4.95 -0.68
N HIS A 642 -8.70 4.62 -0.06
CA HIS A 642 -9.74 5.60 0.28
C HIS A 642 -9.24 6.62 1.32
N GLY A 643 -8.44 6.21 2.29
CA GLY A 643 -7.86 7.09 3.30
C GLY A 643 -7.06 8.26 2.72
N TYR A 644 -6.36 8.06 1.59
CA TYR A 644 -5.55 9.10 0.95
C TYR A 644 -6.37 10.33 0.54
N THR A 645 -7.62 10.14 0.16
CA THR A 645 -8.53 11.21 -0.19
C THR A 645 -9.27 11.80 1.02
N ALA A 646 -9.14 11.19 2.19
CA ALA A 646 -9.74 11.69 3.42
C ALA A 646 -8.77 12.59 4.22
N TYR A 647 -7.58 12.07 4.57
CA TYR A 647 -6.69 12.76 5.50
C TYR A 647 -5.64 13.66 4.85
N PHE A 648 -5.11 13.38 3.64
CA PHE A 648 -4.08 14.23 3.05
C PHE A 648 -4.60 15.60 2.62
N PRO A 649 -5.77 15.74 1.97
CA PRO A 649 -6.33 17.06 1.66
C PRO A 649 -6.61 17.88 2.92
N LEU A 650 -7.19 17.27 3.95
CA LEU A 650 -7.42 17.93 5.24
C LEU A 650 -6.10 18.43 5.84
N TRP A 651 -5.07 17.57 5.86
CA TRP A 651 -3.75 17.95 6.37
C TRP A 651 -3.16 19.11 5.56
N ALA A 652 -3.22 19.07 4.24
CA ALA A 652 -2.68 20.13 3.39
C ALA A 652 -3.36 21.49 3.63
N LEU A 653 -4.70 21.53 3.70
CA LEU A 653 -5.46 22.73 3.99
C LEU A 653 -5.16 23.28 5.39
N ALA A 654 -5.15 22.43 6.40
CA ALA A 654 -4.86 22.82 7.79
C ALA A 654 -3.41 23.32 7.95
N ARG A 655 -2.47 22.69 7.26
CA ARG A 655 -1.06 23.12 7.22
C ARG A 655 -0.91 24.50 6.60
N TYR A 656 -1.55 24.73 5.44
CA TYR A 656 -1.56 26.03 4.79
C TYR A 656 -2.11 27.11 5.72
N ARG A 657 -3.26 26.85 6.36
CA ARG A 657 -3.89 27.79 7.29
C ARG A 657 -2.98 28.22 8.45
N ARG A 658 -2.21 27.27 9.00
CA ARG A 658 -1.25 27.51 10.08
C ARG A 658 -0.07 28.36 9.61
N LEU A 659 0.52 28.05 8.47
CA LEU A 659 1.67 28.77 7.92
C LEU A 659 1.30 30.20 7.57
N ALA A 660 0.24 30.40 6.82
CA ALA A 660 -0.21 31.71 6.38
C ALA A 660 -0.71 32.57 7.55
N GLY A 661 -1.34 31.96 8.58
CA GLY A 661 -1.70 32.67 9.82
C GLY A 661 -0.49 33.15 10.63
N ALA A 662 0.60 32.37 10.66
CA ALA A 662 1.86 32.78 11.31
C ALA A 662 2.58 33.89 10.54
N SER A 663 2.54 33.87 9.19
CA SER A 663 3.12 34.96 8.36
C SER A 663 2.42 36.29 8.57
N SER A 664 1.09 36.30 8.56
CA SER A 664 0.30 37.53 8.80
C SER A 664 0.50 38.10 10.21
N ALA A 665 0.62 37.25 11.23
CA ALA A 665 0.94 37.69 12.60
C ALA A 665 2.35 38.27 12.71
N SER A 666 3.34 37.75 11.99
CA SER A 666 4.70 38.27 11.97
C SER A 666 4.83 39.59 11.22
N GLU A 667 4.07 39.82 10.17
CA GLU A 667 4.00 41.10 9.47
C GLU A 667 3.36 42.20 10.34
N ALA A 668 2.29 41.86 11.06
CA ALA A 668 1.67 42.76 12.02
C ALA A 668 2.62 43.12 13.18
N SER A 669 3.52 42.20 13.59
CA SER A 669 4.51 42.43 14.64
C SER A 669 5.81 43.09 14.14
N ARG A 670 6.15 43.00 12.86
CA ARG A 670 7.33 43.64 12.22
C ARG A 670 7.20 45.16 12.10
N SER A 671 6.00 45.71 12.31
CA SER A 671 5.87 47.18 12.51
C SER A 671 6.50 47.68 13.82
N CYS A 672 7.02 46.82 14.70
CA CYS A 672 7.52 47.20 16.03
C CYS A 672 8.88 46.61 16.48
N VAL A 673 9.60 45.69 15.78
CA VAL A 673 10.96 45.21 16.22
C VAL A 673 11.72 44.50 15.11
N PRO A 674 13.07 44.55 15.02
CA PRO A 674 13.87 43.95 13.95
C PRO A 674 14.04 42.44 14.11
N ALA A 675 14.20 41.79 12.94
CA ALA A 675 14.24 40.37 12.73
C ALA A 675 15.36 39.61 13.47
N SER A 676 15.00 38.64 14.28
CA SER A 676 15.86 37.45 14.51
C SER A 676 15.03 36.25 14.96
N ARG A 677 15.26 35.12 14.25
CA ARG A 677 14.84 33.76 14.57
C ARG A 677 13.35 33.43 14.41
N ILE A 678 12.95 33.09 13.20
CA ILE A 678 11.84 32.14 12.98
C ILE A 678 12.43 30.75 13.17
N THR A 679 12.25 30.19 14.35
CA THR A 679 12.58 28.78 14.64
C THR A 679 11.55 27.87 13.96
N ASN A 680 12.02 26.77 13.38
CA ASN A 680 11.28 25.66 12.73
C ASN A 680 10.24 24.93 13.64
N ALA A 681 9.54 25.64 14.50
CA ALA A 681 8.50 25.09 15.39
C ALA A 681 7.21 24.69 14.65
N ALA A 682 7.11 24.93 13.35
CA ALA A 682 5.87 24.79 12.58
C ALA A 682 5.77 23.50 11.73
N LEU A 683 6.82 22.66 11.64
CA LEU A 683 6.74 21.28 11.13
C LEU A 683 6.63 20.27 12.26
N ALA A 684 6.83 20.77 13.43
CA ALA A 684 6.45 20.05 14.61
C ALA A 684 4.93 20.05 14.72
#